data_984b4cc8ddaa7d17fcdc5d217e72e350
#
_entry.id   984b4cc8ddaa7d17fcdc5d217e72e350
#
_cell.length_a   1.000
_cell.length_b   1.000
_cell.length_c   1.000
_cell.angle_alpha   90.00
_cell.angle_beta   90.00
_cell.angle_gamma   90.00
#
_symmetry.space_group_name_H-M   'P 1'
#
loop_
_entity.id
_entity.type
_entity.pdbx_description
1 polymer ?
#
loop_
_entity_poly.entity_id
_entity_poly.type
_entity_poly.pdbx_seq_one_letter_code
_entity_poly.pdbx_strand_id
1 'polypeptide(L)'
;MKDQKRLKNILAESSRFAVIVELTGGPNYNFSPIEKFLKSYQENQGRDLPSDFILAGITLPQNPGGVANIDPSDVIAVIEKERLAGDLDIIPHITSKDANTDSLTSTLAGYRRRGIESILALTGDKPTTAQGVFEVESIGLLSLIKQHNQNTLLNAKPGGWNQVHQFYAGAAVSPFKYTEPSLMQQYYKMEKKIAAGAEFLITQVGWDWKKSLELMQYLKENRISIPVIGNVYWLSTLTPAPRLMHDIKLPGCFVSDALLAQLQSESVDQHIDRAAQQIAMYRAIGATGVDVGGVHDYPTFVKILQRAAEIGTNWQPYKDNLYWPAEKTFYLYEDNGRQASLSKPCKKCRDRFFDFMHLSILDPDYPGFHVFKKTLKLFGAQKESNFTYKAFNAIEKSFKYLMFECQECGDCYLPENFGYCTIGECEKGMDNAPCGDATVEGYCGNNLNRLCIGEYIYNSASAHKNGREKLRQMTNKPRIPSLEHTSSLVNYLFGKDHTMRSPLIQIAEAIHASIPKTGKIMKELHALGADAYTRPSGPLDYVRALIETQADEGADYIAVNLDAFGEDNPDMAVEMMKEYVKLVRQWGKGIPVCVDSSNDDVLIAGLKEWYNTDQPVRPPQLNSIKLFTADKMMPLKKQYDFCFIGLLVTEDKAKGPGGSHSVEELFDLAQQIYAKAMQYGFKASEIFFDSTVFPIAIDMPMEPGVPGYTYRAFETIKRIKSDPKLKHCHCSLGVSNCCRDLPGRKIGICRAYVAKAMECGLDAGIVNTSHQYGLKEVDEELLQLISAYAAMDGSPEKLNEAMTRMGQFCASTRKPT
;
A
#
# COMPACT_ATOMS: atom_id res chain seq x y z
N MET A 1 -6.27 -31.52 7.97
CA MET A 1 -6.56 -30.08 7.98
C MET A 1 -7.75 -29.65 7.10
N LYS A 2 -8.74 -30.56 6.86
CA LYS A 2 -9.88 -30.26 5.98
C LYS A 2 -11.11 -29.68 6.69
N ASP A 3 -11.13 -29.61 8.01
CA ASP A 3 -12.30 -29.20 8.80
C ASP A 3 -12.03 -28.07 9.79
N GLN A 4 -10.99 -27.26 9.54
CA GLN A 4 -10.65 -26.14 10.41
C GLN A 4 -11.61 -24.98 10.13
N LYS A 5 -12.29 -24.49 11.17
CA LYS A 5 -13.09 -23.26 11.09
C LYS A 5 -12.15 -22.09 10.80
N ARG A 6 -12.28 -21.46 9.64
CA ARG A 6 -11.50 -20.29 9.27
C ARG A 6 -12.28 -19.04 9.64
N LEU A 7 -11.68 -18.14 10.41
CA LEU A 7 -12.31 -16.88 10.81
C LEU A 7 -12.92 -16.14 9.60
N LYS A 8 -12.17 -16.05 8.49
CA LYS A 8 -12.62 -15.41 7.25
C LYS A 8 -13.98 -15.95 6.79
N ASN A 9 -14.12 -17.27 6.73
CA ASN A 9 -15.35 -17.91 6.25
C ASN A 9 -16.49 -17.73 7.24
N ILE A 10 -16.20 -17.79 8.55
CA ILE A 10 -17.21 -17.60 9.59
C ILE A 10 -17.75 -16.17 9.55
N LEU A 11 -16.89 -15.17 9.42
CA LEU A 11 -17.31 -13.76 9.35
C LEU A 11 -18.09 -13.44 8.08
N ALA A 12 -17.86 -14.17 6.97
CA ALA A 12 -18.53 -13.96 5.70
C ALA A 12 -19.85 -14.71 5.55
N GLU A 13 -19.95 -15.94 6.07
CA GLU A 13 -21.00 -16.88 5.68
C GLU A 13 -21.86 -17.41 6.83
N SER A 14 -21.38 -17.28 8.10
CA SER A 14 -22.08 -17.87 9.23
C SER A 14 -23.34 -17.09 9.60
N SER A 15 -24.45 -17.79 9.82
CA SER A 15 -25.66 -17.23 10.43
C SER A 15 -25.54 -17.07 11.96
N ARG A 16 -24.51 -17.66 12.57
CA ARG A 16 -24.22 -17.58 14.01
C ARG A 16 -23.25 -16.43 14.27
N PHE A 17 -23.41 -15.79 15.43
CA PHE A 17 -22.56 -14.70 15.83
C PHE A 17 -21.16 -15.20 16.19
N ALA A 18 -20.12 -14.64 15.55
CA ALA A 18 -18.75 -15.08 15.73
C ALA A 18 -18.21 -14.66 17.11
N VAL A 19 -17.54 -15.56 17.78
CA VAL A 19 -16.80 -15.30 19.01
C VAL A 19 -15.37 -15.77 18.82
N ILE A 20 -14.40 -14.93 19.15
CA ILE A 20 -13.02 -15.31 19.38
C ILE A 20 -12.67 -15.04 20.83
N VAL A 21 -11.64 -15.68 21.36
CA VAL A 21 -11.24 -15.49 22.75
C VAL A 21 -9.75 -15.20 22.83
N GLU A 22 -9.42 -14.14 23.57
CA GLU A 22 -8.03 -13.76 23.83
C GLU A 22 -7.46 -14.58 24.97
N LEU A 23 -6.42 -15.36 24.68
CA LEU A 23 -5.73 -16.22 25.64
C LEU A 23 -4.29 -15.73 25.85
N THR A 24 -3.98 -15.34 27.08
CA THR A 24 -2.64 -14.92 27.47
C THR A 24 -1.98 -15.96 28.37
N GLY A 25 -0.65 -16.09 28.24
CA GLY A 25 0.14 -16.89 29.19
C GLY A 25 0.06 -16.29 30.62
N GLY A 26 0.14 -17.14 31.62
CA GLY A 26 0.23 -16.73 33.00
C GLY A 26 1.58 -16.13 33.39
N PRO A 27 1.71 -15.64 34.66
CA PRO A 27 2.99 -15.14 35.17
C PRO A 27 4.14 -16.11 34.98
N ASN A 28 5.36 -15.58 34.81
CA ASN A 28 6.58 -16.38 34.60
C ASN A 28 6.52 -17.30 33.35
N TYR A 29 5.93 -16.80 32.27
CA TYR A 29 5.78 -17.51 30.98
C TYR A 29 5.00 -18.82 31.11
N ASN A 30 4.04 -18.89 32.03
CA ASN A 30 3.24 -20.07 32.29
C ASN A 30 2.19 -20.32 31.20
N PHE A 31 2.31 -21.43 30.48
CA PHE A 31 1.37 -21.86 29.43
C PHE A 31 0.07 -22.49 29.98
N SER A 32 0.06 -22.93 31.24
CA SER A 32 -1.04 -23.71 31.84
C SER A 32 -2.45 -23.10 31.72
N PRO A 33 -2.66 -21.77 31.79
CA PRO A 33 -3.99 -21.20 31.59
C PRO A 33 -4.55 -21.46 30.18
N ILE A 34 -3.72 -21.30 29.15
CA ILE A 34 -4.08 -21.56 27.74
C ILE A 34 -4.41 -23.04 27.56
N GLU A 35 -3.55 -23.93 28.08
CA GLU A 35 -3.70 -25.38 28.01
C GLU A 35 -5.01 -25.86 28.63
N LYS A 36 -5.31 -25.38 29.86
CA LYS A 36 -6.52 -25.72 30.59
C LYS A 36 -7.79 -25.28 29.85
N PHE A 37 -7.78 -24.04 29.31
CA PHE A 37 -8.91 -23.54 28.54
C PHE A 37 -9.18 -24.42 27.32
N LEU A 38 -8.14 -24.71 26.54
CA LEU A 38 -8.27 -25.48 25.30
C LEU A 38 -8.65 -26.96 25.57
N LYS A 39 -8.11 -27.58 26.60
CA LYS A 39 -8.52 -28.94 27.01
C LYS A 39 -10.00 -28.99 27.41
N SER A 40 -10.46 -28.03 28.21
CA SER A 40 -11.88 -27.98 28.59
C SER A 40 -12.79 -27.74 27.37
N TYR A 41 -12.39 -26.91 26.43
CA TYR A 41 -13.11 -26.75 25.16
C TYR A 41 -13.19 -28.09 24.38
N GLN A 42 -12.06 -28.81 24.27
CA GLN A 42 -12.02 -30.09 23.55
C GLN A 42 -12.87 -31.17 24.20
N GLU A 43 -12.84 -31.26 25.52
CA GLU A 43 -13.66 -32.22 26.28
C GLU A 43 -15.15 -32.00 26.01
N ASN A 44 -15.60 -30.78 25.99
CA ASN A 44 -16.99 -30.39 25.72
C ASN A 44 -17.32 -30.28 24.23
N GLN A 45 -16.35 -30.17 23.35
CA GLN A 45 -16.49 -29.97 21.90
C GLN A 45 -17.38 -28.75 21.55
N GLY A 46 -17.43 -27.75 22.45
CA GLY A 46 -18.27 -26.58 22.32
C GLY A 46 -19.78 -26.86 22.36
N ARG A 47 -20.22 -28.05 22.85
CA ARG A 47 -21.66 -28.41 22.95
C ARG A 47 -22.40 -27.63 24.01
N ASP A 48 -21.69 -27.06 24.97
CA ASP A 48 -22.18 -26.22 26.06
C ASP A 48 -22.33 -24.74 25.64
N LEU A 49 -21.87 -24.39 24.44
CA LEU A 49 -22.08 -23.06 23.88
C LEU A 49 -23.50 -22.87 23.35
N PRO A 50 -24.10 -21.69 23.53
CA PRO A 50 -25.43 -21.42 22.95
C PRO A 50 -25.40 -21.53 21.42
N SER A 51 -26.52 -22.04 20.84
CA SER A 51 -26.64 -22.38 19.43
C SER A 51 -26.46 -21.22 18.47
N ASP A 52 -26.68 -19.99 18.89
CA ASP A 52 -26.58 -18.77 18.10
C ASP A 52 -25.18 -18.14 18.12
N PHE A 53 -24.23 -18.72 18.89
CA PHE A 53 -22.83 -18.36 18.89
C PHE A 53 -21.95 -19.45 18.25
N ILE A 54 -20.81 -19.03 17.71
CA ILE A 54 -19.79 -19.93 17.22
C ILE A 54 -18.41 -19.48 17.72
N LEU A 55 -17.71 -20.31 18.50
CA LEU A 55 -16.31 -20.05 18.79
C LEU A 55 -15.49 -20.30 17.52
N ALA A 56 -15.00 -19.21 16.93
CA ALA A 56 -14.32 -19.22 15.65
C ALA A 56 -12.81 -19.43 15.80
N GLY A 57 -12.21 -18.96 16.89
CA GLY A 57 -10.78 -19.05 17.09
C GLY A 57 -10.31 -18.47 18.40
N ILE A 58 -9.00 -18.49 18.58
CA ILE A 58 -8.28 -17.92 19.72
C ILE A 58 -7.33 -16.84 19.24
N THR A 59 -7.24 -15.73 19.96
CA THR A 59 -6.23 -14.70 19.75
C THR A 59 -5.09 -14.85 20.75
N LEU A 60 -3.86 -14.67 20.30
CA LEU A 60 -2.64 -14.82 21.09
C LEU A 60 -1.86 -13.51 21.10
N PRO A 61 -1.99 -12.67 22.14
CA PRO A 61 -1.29 -11.39 22.24
C PRO A 61 0.23 -11.55 22.30
N GLN A 62 0.95 -10.67 21.60
CA GLN A 62 2.41 -10.58 21.68
C GLN A 62 2.83 -9.47 22.64
N ASN A 63 3.46 -9.83 23.77
CA ASN A 63 3.98 -8.90 24.77
C ASN A 63 2.99 -7.79 25.17
N PRO A 64 1.77 -8.13 25.62
CA PRO A 64 0.73 -7.13 25.97
C PRO A 64 1.19 -6.23 27.10
N GLY A 65 0.77 -4.96 27.08
CA GLY A 65 1.20 -3.94 28.03
C GLY A 65 2.67 -3.57 27.96
N GLY A 66 3.38 -3.93 26.91
CA GLY A 66 4.82 -3.66 26.76
C GLY A 66 5.73 -4.55 27.61
N VAL A 67 5.18 -5.58 28.24
CA VAL A 67 5.90 -6.52 29.11
C VAL A 67 6.17 -7.82 28.36
N ALA A 68 7.41 -8.34 28.48
CA ALA A 68 7.80 -9.58 27.85
C ALA A 68 6.93 -10.76 28.37
N ASN A 69 6.41 -11.53 27.43
CA ASN A 69 5.61 -12.73 27.69
C ASN A 69 6.06 -13.88 26.77
N ILE A 70 5.45 -15.06 26.90
CA ILE A 70 5.70 -16.16 25.98
C ILE A 70 5.36 -15.77 24.54
N ASP A 71 6.27 -16.02 23.61
CA ASP A 71 6.04 -15.64 22.21
C ASP A 71 4.91 -16.47 21.59
N PRO A 72 4.01 -15.85 20.82
CA PRO A 72 2.93 -16.56 20.12
C PRO A 72 3.41 -17.75 19.27
N SER A 73 4.61 -17.70 18.71
CA SER A 73 5.18 -18.82 17.92
C SER A 73 5.43 -20.05 18.79
N ASP A 74 5.86 -19.85 20.03
CA ASP A 74 6.09 -20.95 20.98
C ASP A 74 4.76 -21.51 21.48
N VAL A 75 3.80 -20.64 21.79
CA VAL A 75 2.42 -21.03 22.14
C VAL A 75 1.82 -21.90 21.02
N ILE A 76 1.93 -21.45 19.78
CA ILE A 76 1.45 -22.20 18.60
C ILE A 76 2.16 -23.54 18.48
N ALA A 77 3.47 -23.61 18.71
CA ALA A 77 4.22 -24.85 18.63
C ALA A 77 3.74 -25.90 19.66
N VAL A 78 3.39 -25.47 20.88
CA VAL A 78 2.82 -26.34 21.91
C VAL A 78 1.40 -26.78 21.53
N ILE A 79 0.55 -25.84 21.08
CA ILE A 79 -0.83 -26.12 20.65
C ILE A 79 -0.83 -27.16 19.51
N GLU A 80 0.04 -27.01 18.52
CA GLU A 80 0.18 -27.94 17.39
C GLU A 80 0.66 -29.32 17.85
N LYS A 81 1.72 -29.36 18.66
CA LYS A 81 2.29 -30.63 19.19
C LYS A 81 1.28 -31.42 19.98
N GLU A 82 0.51 -30.75 20.81
CA GLU A 82 -0.48 -31.39 21.70
C GLU A 82 -1.88 -31.43 21.06
N ARG A 83 -2.04 -30.89 19.85
CA ARG A 83 -3.32 -30.84 19.09
C ARG A 83 -4.46 -30.15 19.85
N LEU A 84 -4.15 -29.10 20.60
CA LEU A 84 -5.10 -28.45 21.52
C LEU A 84 -6.14 -27.58 20.84
N ALA A 85 -5.85 -27.01 19.65
CA ALA A 85 -6.76 -26.09 18.97
C ALA A 85 -8.04 -26.77 18.41
N GLY A 86 -7.98 -28.09 18.11
CA GLY A 86 -9.09 -28.77 17.46
C GLY A 86 -9.40 -28.14 16.09
N ASP A 87 -10.62 -27.59 15.94
CA ASP A 87 -11.11 -26.92 14.74
C ASP A 87 -11.00 -25.38 14.80
N LEU A 88 -10.51 -24.82 15.91
CA LEU A 88 -10.39 -23.37 16.10
C LEU A 88 -9.29 -22.76 15.24
N ASP A 89 -9.56 -21.57 14.71
CA ASP A 89 -8.54 -20.73 14.07
C ASP A 89 -7.58 -20.15 15.12
N ILE A 90 -6.29 -20.08 14.80
CA ILE A 90 -5.29 -19.48 15.68
C ILE A 90 -4.88 -18.13 15.07
N ILE A 91 -5.08 -17.08 15.85
CA ILE A 91 -4.92 -15.69 15.41
C ILE A 91 -3.81 -15.04 16.24
N PRO A 92 -2.53 -15.24 15.89
CA PRO A 92 -1.46 -14.53 16.59
C PRO A 92 -1.55 -13.02 16.36
N HIS A 93 -1.29 -12.25 17.40
CA HIS A 93 -0.98 -10.84 17.27
C HIS A 93 0.47 -10.70 16.81
N ILE A 94 0.70 -9.83 15.84
CA ILE A 94 2.05 -9.47 15.39
C ILE A 94 2.25 -7.99 15.71
N THR A 95 3.28 -7.67 16.47
CA THR A 95 3.61 -6.29 16.83
C THR A 95 4.94 -5.87 16.20
N SER A 96 5.01 -4.62 15.78
CA SER A 96 6.24 -4.02 15.25
C SER A 96 7.14 -3.39 16.32
N LYS A 97 6.71 -3.41 17.58
CA LYS A 97 7.41 -2.73 18.67
C LYS A 97 8.82 -3.25 18.97
N ASP A 98 9.04 -4.56 18.78
CA ASP A 98 10.29 -5.25 19.15
C ASP A 98 11.04 -5.80 17.92
N ALA A 99 10.53 -5.59 16.70
CA ALA A 99 11.01 -6.23 15.50
C ALA A 99 11.21 -5.25 14.34
N ASN A 100 12.29 -5.42 13.58
CA ASN A 100 12.50 -4.74 12.32
C ASN A 100 11.80 -5.49 11.17
N THR A 101 11.81 -4.90 9.98
CA THR A 101 11.15 -5.44 8.78
C THR A 101 11.61 -6.84 8.42
N ASP A 102 12.91 -7.16 8.56
CA ASP A 102 13.45 -8.48 8.25
C ASP A 102 12.94 -9.53 9.25
N SER A 103 12.91 -9.19 10.54
CA SER A 103 12.36 -10.07 11.58
C SER A 103 10.87 -10.33 11.38
N LEU A 104 10.10 -9.29 11.05
CA LEU A 104 8.67 -9.39 10.74
C LEU A 104 8.43 -10.28 9.51
N THR A 105 9.23 -10.12 8.45
CA THR A 105 9.17 -10.95 7.25
C THR A 105 9.46 -12.42 7.56
N SER A 106 10.46 -12.69 8.40
CA SER A 106 10.79 -14.05 8.85
C SER A 106 9.66 -14.67 9.68
N THR A 107 9.04 -13.89 10.57
CA THR A 107 7.87 -14.33 11.36
C THR A 107 6.69 -14.70 10.46
N LEU A 108 6.36 -13.86 9.48
CA LEU A 108 5.32 -14.15 8.50
C LEU A 108 5.61 -15.43 7.71
N ALA A 109 6.85 -15.63 7.27
CA ALA A 109 7.27 -16.87 6.59
C ALA A 109 7.09 -18.11 7.50
N GLY A 110 7.41 -17.98 8.79
CA GLY A 110 7.19 -19.02 9.81
C GLY A 110 5.72 -19.36 9.98
N TYR A 111 4.86 -18.36 10.14
CA TYR A 111 3.40 -18.55 10.27
C TYR A 111 2.78 -19.16 9.02
N ARG A 112 3.18 -18.70 7.84
CA ARG A 112 2.75 -19.30 6.58
C ARG A 112 3.11 -20.79 6.51
N ARG A 113 4.33 -21.19 6.91
CA ARG A 113 4.76 -22.59 6.92
C ARG A 113 3.92 -23.46 7.86
N ARG A 114 3.41 -22.89 8.95
CA ARG A 114 2.52 -23.54 9.92
C ARG A 114 1.05 -23.55 9.46
N GLY A 115 0.72 -22.86 8.37
CA GLY A 115 -0.67 -22.78 7.88
C GLY A 115 -1.55 -21.81 8.68
N ILE A 116 -0.97 -20.88 9.43
CA ILE A 116 -1.69 -19.78 10.08
C ILE A 116 -2.21 -18.85 9.00
N GLU A 117 -3.51 -18.61 8.97
CA GLU A 117 -4.16 -17.72 7.99
C GLU A 117 -4.56 -16.39 8.59
N SER A 118 -5.22 -16.40 9.74
CA SER A 118 -5.70 -15.18 10.39
C SER A 118 -4.62 -14.59 11.31
N ILE A 119 -4.38 -13.29 11.19
CA ILE A 119 -3.39 -12.56 12.00
C ILE A 119 -3.92 -11.19 12.37
N LEU A 120 -3.52 -10.66 13.52
CA LEU A 120 -3.83 -9.29 13.94
C LEU A 120 -2.56 -8.43 13.93
N ALA A 121 -2.54 -7.42 13.06
CA ALA A 121 -1.39 -6.53 12.87
C ALA A 121 -1.48 -5.30 13.78
N LEU A 122 -0.54 -5.14 14.70
CA LEU A 122 -0.51 -4.10 15.72
C LEU A 122 0.81 -3.31 15.70
N THR A 123 0.75 -2.07 16.17
CA THR A 123 1.99 -1.32 16.51
C THR A 123 2.63 -1.90 17.76
N GLY A 124 1.84 -2.31 18.73
CA GLY A 124 2.26 -2.77 20.06
C GLY A 124 2.48 -1.64 21.06
N ASP A 125 2.47 -2.00 22.36
CA ASP A 125 2.67 -1.07 23.47
C ASP A 125 4.16 -0.74 23.63
N LYS A 126 4.48 0.50 24.07
CA LYS A 126 5.88 0.88 24.31
C LYS A 126 6.50 -0.06 25.35
N PRO A 127 7.68 -0.66 25.08
CA PRO A 127 8.34 -1.52 26.05
C PRO A 127 8.63 -0.80 27.37
N THR A 128 8.45 -1.49 28.49
CA THR A 128 8.67 -0.91 29.83
C THR A 128 10.15 -0.92 30.26
N THR A 129 10.92 -1.89 29.78
CA THR A 129 12.32 -2.13 30.22
C THR A 129 13.34 -2.07 29.09
N ALA A 130 12.89 -1.91 27.84
CA ALA A 130 13.75 -1.89 26.65
C ALA A 130 13.40 -0.69 25.77
N GLN A 131 14.25 -0.41 24.79
CA GLN A 131 13.94 0.51 23.71
C GLN A 131 13.11 -0.19 22.64
N GLY A 132 12.02 0.43 22.21
CA GLY A 132 11.20 -0.08 21.09
C GLY A 132 11.89 0.15 19.75
N VAL A 133 11.67 -0.76 18.81
CA VAL A 133 12.20 -0.67 17.43
C VAL A 133 11.34 0.24 16.57
N PHE A 134 10.05 -0.03 16.46
CA PHE A 134 9.06 0.76 15.71
C PHE A 134 9.53 1.22 14.31
N GLU A 135 10.36 0.41 13.61
CA GLU A 135 10.80 0.69 12.24
C GLU A 135 9.61 0.87 11.29
N VAL A 136 8.58 0.07 11.49
CA VAL A 136 7.25 0.24 10.91
C VAL A 136 6.21 0.29 12.02
N GLU A 137 5.01 0.79 11.72
CA GLU A 137 3.86 0.72 12.63
C GLU A 137 2.73 -0.10 11.97
N SER A 138 1.55 -0.18 12.57
CA SER A 138 0.49 -1.07 12.10
C SER A 138 0.11 -0.90 10.62
N ILE A 139 0.21 0.31 10.04
CA ILE A 139 -0.06 0.53 8.60
C ILE A 139 1.08 -0.06 7.77
N GLY A 140 2.33 0.21 8.15
CA GLY A 140 3.50 -0.38 7.48
C GLY A 140 3.53 -1.90 7.58
N LEU A 141 3.18 -2.47 8.74
CA LEU A 141 3.06 -3.92 8.93
C LEU A 141 1.96 -4.53 8.05
N LEU A 142 0.79 -3.90 7.95
CA LEU A 142 -0.29 -4.33 7.04
C LEU A 142 0.16 -4.28 5.58
N SER A 143 0.88 -3.23 5.19
CA SER A 143 1.46 -3.11 3.85
C SER A 143 2.46 -4.23 3.56
N LEU A 144 3.29 -4.60 4.55
CA LEU A 144 4.23 -5.72 4.46
C LEU A 144 3.50 -7.06 4.29
N ILE A 145 2.41 -7.29 5.05
CA ILE A 145 1.56 -8.48 4.93
C ILE A 145 0.89 -8.52 3.55
N LYS A 146 0.35 -7.41 3.09
CA LYS A 146 -0.25 -7.28 1.75
C LYS A 146 0.76 -7.61 0.66
N GLN A 147 1.97 -7.07 0.74
CA GLN A 147 3.07 -7.37 -0.19
C GLN A 147 3.45 -8.87 -0.15
N HIS A 148 3.49 -9.47 1.03
CA HIS A 148 3.72 -10.91 1.19
C HIS A 148 2.63 -11.74 0.48
N ASN A 149 1.36 -11.39 0.66
CA ASN A 149 0.23 -12.02 -0.01
C ASN A 149 0.31 -11.85 -1.54
N GLN A 150 0.57 -10.63 -2.02
CA GLN A 150 0.75 -10.35 -3.45
C GLN A 150 1.92 -11.16 -4.04
N ASN A 151 3.07 -11.17 -3.39
CA ASN A 151 4.22 -11.96 -3.83
C ASN A 151 3.89 -13.47 -3.91
N THR A 152 3.10 -13.98 -2.99
CA THR A 152 2.65 -15.37 -2.99
C THR A 152 1.76 -15.67 -4.20
N LEU A 153 0.80 -14.80 -4.49
CA LEU A 153 -0.06 -14.89 -5.68
C LEU A 153 0.78 -14.78 -6.96
N LEU A 154 1.60 -13.72 -7.05
CA LEU A 154 2.44 -13.48 -8.22
C LEU A 154 3.44 -14.61 -8.49
N ASN A 155 3.80 -15.41 -7.49
CA ASN A 155 4.66 -16.59 -7.63
C ASN A 155 3.88 -17.90 -7.79
N ALA A 156 2.55 -17.91 -7.66
CA ALA A 156 1.72 -19.11 -7.85
C ALA A 156 1.89 -19.68 -9.28
N LYS A 157 1.76 -21.01 -9.41
CA LYS A 157 1.74 -21.66 -10.71
C LYS A 157 0.30 -21.69 -11.25
N PRO A 158 0.09 -21.58 -12.58
CA PRO A 158 -1.21 -21.81 -13.16
C PRO A 158 -1.82 -23.14 -12.70
N GLY A 159 -3.11 -23.13 -12.32
CA GLY A 159 -3.81 -24.29 -11.75
C GLY A 159 -3.42 -24.68 -10.31
N GLY A 160 -2.44 -24.01 -9.70
CA GLY A 160 -1.93 -24.32 -8.35
C GLY A 160 -2.59 -23.52 -7.23
N TRP A 161 -3.77 -22.98 -7.42
CA TRP A 161 -4.42 -22.03 -6.52
C TRP A 161 -4.70 -22.56 -5.11
N ASN A 162 -4.98 -23.87 -4.99
CA ASN A 162 -5.19 -24.53 -3.69
C ASN A 162 -3.94 -24.56 -2.79
N GLN A 163 -2.78 -24.24 -3.33
CA GLN A 163 -1.50 -24.18 -2.60
C GLN A 163 -1.10 -22.74 -2.24
N VAL A 164 -1.89 -21.75 -2.68
CA VAL A 164 -1.63 -20.35 -2.41
C VAL A 164 -2.15 -20.02 -1.02
N HIS A 165 -1.23 -19.77 -0.11
CA HIS A 165 -1.53 -19.32 1.24
C HIS A 165 -1.51 -17.80 1.30
N GLN A 166 -2.61 -17.20 1.74
CA GLN A 166 -2.75 -15.77 1.99
C GLN A 166 -3.12 -15.54 3.45
N PHE A 167 -2.55 -14.50 4.05
CA PHE A 167 -2.98 -14.05 5.36
C PHE A 167 -4.28 -13.26 5.25
N TYR A 168 -5.19 -13.54 6.16
CA TYR A 168 -6.37 -12.73 6.46
C TYR A 168 -6.01 -11.80 7.60
N ALA A 169 -5.69 -10.55 7.28
CA ALA A 169 -5.08 -9.61 8.21
C ALA A 169 -6.13 -8.72 8.88
N GLY A 170 -6.13 -8.70 10.20
CA GLY A 170 -6.92 -7.80 11.02
C GLY A 170 -6.15 -6.57 11.48
N ALA A 171 -6.88 -5.54 11.86
CA ALA A 171 -6.34 -4.32 12.47
C ALA A 171 -7.18 -3.86 13.67
N ALA A 172 -6.52 -3.20 14.64
CA ALA A 172 -7.22 -2.58 15.74
C ALA A 172 -7.76 -1.19 15.37
N VAL A 173 -8.94 -0.84 15.89
CA VAL A 173 -9.50 0.52 15.89
C VAL A 173 -9.86 0.93 17.31
N SER A 174 -9.58 2.17 17.70
CA SER A 174 -9.90 2.69 19.04
C SER A 174 -10.97 3.77 18.96
N PRO A 175 -12.27 3.42 19.08
CA PRO A 175 -13.35 4.40 19.07
C PRO A 175 -13.45 5.17 20.40
N PHE A 176 -12.89 4.64 21.49
CA PHE A 176 -12.98 5.20 22.84
C PHE A 176 -11.99 6.35 23.05
N LYS A 177 -12.11 7.37 22.19
CA LYS A 177 -11.38 8.64 22.28
C LYS A 177 -12.35 9.78 22.52
N TYR A 178 -11.97 10.72 23.37
CA TYR A 178 -12.89 11.70 23.94
C TYR A 178 -12.56 13.14 23.56
N THR A 179 -11.45 13.39 22.85
CA THR A 179 -11.19 14.64 22.15
C THR A 179 -11.51 14.50 20.67
N GLU A 180 -11.93 15.57 19.99
CA GLU A 180 -12.16 15.56 18.54
C GLU A 180 -10.91 15.12 17.76
N PRO A 181 -9.70 15.70 18.02
CA PRO A 181 -8.51 15.30 17.29
C PRO A 181 -8.14 13.82 17.46
N SER A 182 -8.20 13.29 18.68
CA SER A 182 -7.86 11.89 18.94
C SER A 182 -8.84 10.95 18.25
N LEU A 183 -10.15 11.23 18.32
CA LEU A 183 -11.17 10.38 17.70
C LEU A 183 -11.04 10.37 16.17
N MET A 184 -11.04 11.56 15.56
CA MET A 184 -11.01 11.67 14.10
C MET A 184 -9.77 11.02 13.49
N GLN A 185 -8.62 11.13 14.14
CA GLN A 185 -7.42 10.48 13.66
C GLN A 185 -7.43 8.97 13.81
N GLN A 186 -8.14 8.40 14.80
CA GLN A 186 -8.34 6.95 14.87
C GLN A 186 -9.20 6.46 13.70
N TYR A 187 -10.22 7.22 13.31
CA TYR A 187 -11.04 6.88 12.14
C TYR A 187 -10.26 7.03 10.83
N TYR A 188 -9.51 8.10 10.65
CA TYR A 188 -8.61 8.25 9.48
C TYR A 188 -7.54 7.15 9.43
N LYS A 189 -6.97 6.80 10.58
CA LYS A 189 -5.98 5.70 10.66
C LYS A 189 -6.61 4.34 10.36
N MET A 190 -7.85 4.11 10.77
CA MET A 190 -8.61 2.92 10.42
C MET A 190 -8.76 2.80 8.88
N GLU A 191 -9.15 3.87 8.21
CA GLU A 191 -9.26 3.89 6.74
C GLU A 191 -7.91 3.61 6.06
N LYS A 192 -6.83 4.20 6.57
CA LYS A 192 -5.46 3.93 6.08
C LYS A 192 -5.06 2.47 6.29
N LYS A 193 -5.43 1.86 7.41
CA LYS A 193 -5.20 0.42 7.68
C LYS A 193 -5.96 -0.46 6.71
N ILE A 194 -7.21 -0.12 6.39
CA ILE A 194 -8.02 -0.82 5.39
C ILE A 194 -7.35 -0.71 4.01
N ALA A 195 -6.94 0.48 3.61
CA ALA A 195 -6.21 0.69 2.35
C ALA A 195 -4.87 -0.07 2.30
N ALA A 196 -4.21 -0.22 3.45
CA ALA A 196 -2.97 -0.99 3.60
C ALA A 196 -3.18 -2.52 3.61
N GLY A 197 -4.43 -3.01 3.65
CA GLY A 197 -4.75 -4.43 3.52
C GLY A 197 -5.41 -5.07 4.73
N ALA A 198 -5.96 -4.30 5.67
CA ALA A 198 -6.81 -4.87 6.73
C ALA A 198 -8.13 -5.37 6.15
N GLU A 199 -8.49 -6.61 6.48
CA GLU A 199 -9.69 -7.30 6.01
C GLU A 199 -10.75 -7.47 7.11
N PHE A 200 -10.40 -7.27 8.37
CA PHE A 200 -11.32 -7.14 9.50
C PHE A 200 -10.77 -6.18 10.56
N LEU A 201 -11.64 -5.71 11.43
CA LEU A 201 -11.30 -4.80 12.52
C LEU A 201 -11.63 -5.45 13.88
N ILE A 202 -10.76 -5.23 14.87
CA ILE A 202 -11.06 -5.48 16.28
C ILE A 202 -11.07 -4.13 16.99
N THR A 203 -12.13 -3.83 17.78
CA THR A 203 -12.17 -2.58 18.56
C THR A 203 -11.21 -2.66 19.73
N GLN A 204 -10.73 -1.51 20.20
CA GLN A 204 -10.11 -1.42 21.52
C GLN A 204 -11.15 -1.70 22.62
N VAL A 205 -10.68 -2.08 23.79
CA VAL A 205 -11.49 -2.23 25.01
C VAL A 205 -12.09 -0.90 25.46
N GLY A 206 -13.39 -0.89 25.85
CA GLY A 206 -14.05 0.30 26.37
C GLY A 206 -15.49 0.06 26.78
N TRP A 207 -16.01 0.91 27.65
CA TRP A 207 -17.35 0.77 28.25
C TRP A 207 -18.21 2.02 27.99
N ASP A 208 -18.31 2.40 26.73
CA ASP A 208 -19.16 3.49 26.25
C ASP A 208 -19.87 3.03 24.96
N TRP A 209 -21.11 2.58 25.13
CA TRP A 209 -21.91 2.08 24.01
C TRP A 209 -22.14 3.12 22.90
N LYS A 210 -22.19 4.44 23.27
CA LYS A 210 -22.34 5.50 22.27
C LYS A 210 -21.15 5.54 21.31
N LYS A 211 -19.93 5.33 21.81
CA LYS A 211 -18.72 5.24 20.99
C LYS A 211 -18.70 4.02 20.07
N SER A 212 -19.23 2.89 20.57
CA SER A 212 -19.35 1.69 19.72
C SER A 212 -20.35 1.90 18.58
N LEU A 213 -21.50 2.51 18.91
CA LEU A 213 -22.53 2.86 17.90
C LEU A 213 -22.01 3.91 16.90
N GLU A 214 -21.28 4.91 17.37
CA GLU A 214 -20.66 5.95 16.56
C GLU A 214 -19.71 5.36 15.49
N LEU A 215 -18.89 4.39 15.86
CA LEU A 215 -18.04 3.70 14.92
C LEU A 215 -18.85 3.02 13.80
N MET A 216 -19.89 2.29 14.18
CA MET A 216 -20.75 1.58 13.20
C MET A 216 -21.47 2.57 12.27
N GLN A 217 -21.92 3.71 12.79
CA GLN A 217 -22.53 4.78 12.00
C GLN A 217 -21.50 5.41 11.04
N TYR A 218 -20.27 5.68 11.51
CA TYR A 218 -19.19 6.22 10.69
C TYR A 218 -18.87 5.30 9.49
N LEU A 219 -18.74 4.00 9.74
CA LEU A 219 -18.51 3.02 8.67
C LEU A 219 -19.63 3.03 7.64
N LYS A 220 -20.86 3.04 8.08
CA LYS A 220 -22.04 3.07 7.21
C LYS A 220 -22.10 4.33 6.34
N GLU A 221 -21.89 5.52 6.93
CA GLU A 221 -21.98 6.80 6.22
C GLU A 221 -20.84 6.96 5.20
N ASN A 222 -19.64 6.44 5.53
CA ASN A 222 -18.51 6.44 4.62
C ASN A 222 -18.49 5.25 3.64
N ARG A 223 -19.54 4.41 3.64
CA ARG A 223 -19.68 3.23 2.75
C ARG A 223 -18.51 2.25 2.88
N ILE A 224 -18.00 2.09 4.09
CA ILE A 224 -16.92 1.15 4.40
C ILE A 224 -17.55 -0.16 4.85
N SER A 225 -17.41 -1.19 4.00
CA SER A 225 -17.89 -2.54 4.29
C SER A 225 -16.71 -3.41 4.73
N ILE A 226 -16.59 -3.62 6.03
CA ILE A 226 -15.54 -4.44 6.65
C ILE A 226 -16.11 -5.13 7.90
N PRO A 227 -15.80 -6.41 8.16
CA PRO A 227 -16.18 -7.08 9.39
C PRO A 227 -15.61 -6.35 10.63
N VAL A 228 -16.45 -6.09 11.62
CA VAL A 228 -16.07 -5.49 12.89
C VAL A 228 -16.29 -6.49 14.02
N ILE A 229 -15.25 -6.78 14.77
CA ILE A 229 -15.25 -7.62 15.97
C ILE A 229 -15.15 -6.68 17.18
N GLY A 230 -16.19 -6.65 18.03
CA GLY A 230 -16.19 -5.84 19.25
C GLY A 230 -15.31 -6.47 20.32
N ASN A 231 -14.37 -5.75 20.89
CA ASN A 231 -13.61 -6.27 22.03
C ASN A 231 -14.45 -6.16 23.31
N VAL A 232 -14.61 -7.29 24.00
CA VAL A 232 -15.34 -7.42 25.27
C VAL A 232 -14.38 -7.95 26.32
N TYR A 233 -13.90 -7.09 27.19
CA TYR A 233 -13.00 -7.50 28.26
C TYR A 233 -13.82 -7.77 29.55
N TRP A 234 -13.70 -8.99 30.08
CA TRP A 234 -14.30 -9.34 31.36
C TRP A 234 -13.60 -8.57 32.48
N LEU A 235 -14.16 -7.39 32.78
CA LEU A 235 -13.63 -6.49 33.80
C LEU A 235 -14.05 -6.98 35.18
N SER A 236 -13.11 -7.56 35.90
CA SER A 236 -13.36 -8.16 37.22
C SER A 236 -12.33 -7.75 38.24
N THR A 237 -12.77 -7.58 39.48
CA THR A 237 -11.92 -7.30 40.65
C THR A 237 -11.04 -8.49 41.07
N LEU A 238 -11.23 -9.66 40.44
CA LEU A 238 -10.33 -10.81 40.60
C LEU A 238 -8.95 -10.63 39.97
N THR A 239 -8.80 -9.63 39.12
CA THR A 239 -7.55 -9.30 38.43
C THR A 239 -7.15 -7.84 38.67
N PRO A 240 -5.86 -7.48 38.49
CA PRO A 240 -5.42 -6.09 38.64
C PRO A 240 -5.81 -5.20 37.47
N ALA A 241 -6.36 -5.75 36.38
CA ALA A 241 -6.60 -5.04 35.11
C ALA A 241 -7.46 -3.78 35.25
N PRO A 242 -8.60 -3.77 36.00
CA PRO A 242 -9.39 -2.56 36.16
C PRO A 242 -8.59 -1.38 36.75
N ARG A 243 -7.75 -1.66 37.75
CA ARG A 243 -6.91 -0.66 38.38
C ARG A 243 -5.76 -0.20 37.45
N LEU A 244 -5.15 -1.12 36.71
CA LEU A 244 -4.10 -0.78 35.74
C LEU A 244 -4.63 0.11 34.61
N MET A 245 -5.85 -0.16 34.10
CA MET A 245 -6.51 0.66 33.09
C MET A 245 -6.89 2.05 33.64
N HIS A 246 -7.42 2.11 34.87
CA HIS A 246 -7.72 3.36 35.52
C HIS A 246 -6.48 4.23 35.75
N ASP A 247 -5.37 3.64 36.20
CA ASP A 247 -4.11 4.33 36.51
C ASP A 247 -3.27 4.60 35.24
N ILE A 248 -3.83 4.43 34.04
CA ILE A 248 -3.17 4.64 32.72
C ILE A 248 -1.90 3.78 32.53
N LYS A 249 -1.80 2.66 33.26
CA LYS A 249 -0.68 1.70 33.12
C LYS A 249 -0.87 0.73 31.96
N LEU A 250 -2.08 0.70 31.39
CA LEU A 250 -2.40 0.08 30.12
C LEU A 250 -2.85 1.17 29.14
N PRO A 251 -1.93 1.79 28.41
CA PRO A 251 -2.23 2.94 27.54
C PRO A 251 -3.30 2.60 26.49
N GLY A 252 -4.21 3.54 26.24
CA GLY A 252 -5.30 3.35 25.27
C GLY A 252 -6.57 2.73 25.85
N CYS A 253 -6.52 2.12 27.04
CA CYS A 253 -7.68 1.64 27.78
C CYS A 253 -8.08 2.65 28.85
N PHE A 254 -9.40 2.80 29.08
CA PHE A 254 -9.92 3.77 30.06
C PHE A 254 -10.97 3.15 30.95
N VAL A 255 -10.79 3.26 32.24
CA VAL A 255 -11.77 2.93 33.30
C VAL A 255 -11.97 4.19 34.15
N SER A 256 -13.19 4.72 34.19
CA SER A 256 -13.50 5.91 34.98
C SER A 256 -13.52 5.62 36.48
N ASP A 257 -13.38 6.64 37.32
CA ASP A 257 -13.55 6.53 38.78
C ASP A 257 -14.90 5.89 39.16
N ALA A 258 -15.96 6.29 38.46
CA ALA A 258 -17.30 5.77 38.69
C ALA A 258 -17.41 4.27 38.36
N LEU A 259 -16.82 3.83 37.21
CA LEU A 259 -16.82 2.40 36.86
C LEU A 259 -15.98 1.58 37.84
N LEU A 260 -14.80 2.10 38.26
CA LEU A 260 -13.94 1.41 39.21
C LEU A 260 -14.64 1.24 40.58
N ALA A 261 -15.33 2.27 41.08
CA ALA A 261 -16.11 2.21 42.29
C ALA A 261 -17.29 1.23 42.19
N GLN A 262 -17.98 1.23 41.05
CA GLN A 262 -19.06 0.32 40.78
C GLN A 262 -18.59 -1.15 40.81
N LEU A 263 -17.47 -1.47 40.14
CA LEU A 263 -16.87 -2.82 40.13
C LEU A 263 -16.53 -3.32 41.54
N GLN A 264 -16.07 -2.44 42.43
CA GLN A 264 -15.73 -2.79 43.81
C GLN A 264 -16.97 -3.15 44.67
N SER A 265 -18.14 -2.65 44.27
CA SER A 265 -19.42 -2.93 44.98
C SER A 265 -20.18 -4.13 44.38
N GLU A 266 -19.78 -4.60 43.22
CA GLU A 266 -20.43 -5.66 42.47
C GLU A 266 -19.89 -7.05 42.80
N SER A 267 -20.75 -8.07 42.64
CA SER A 267 -20.35 -9.48 42.66
C SER A 267 -19.71 -9.89 41.33
N VAL A 268 -19.01 -11.03 41.36
CA VAL A 268 -18.42 -11.63 40.13
C VAL A 268 -19.49 -11.95 39.10
N ASP A 269 -20.68 -12.34 39.49
CA ASP A 269 -21.79 -12.58 38.59
C ASP A 269 -22.27 -11.31 37.85
N GLN A 270 -22.26 -10.16 38.55
CA GLN A 270 -22.57 -8.88 37.89
C GLN A 270 -21.46 -8.43 36.94
N HIS A 271 -20.21 -8.80 37.20
CA HIS A 271 -19.13 -8.59 36.23
C HIS A 271 -19.33 -9.46 34.95
N ILE A 272 -19.80 -10.71 35.13
CA ILE A 272 -20.18 -11.61 34.02
C ILE A 272 -21.36 -11.01 33.23
N ASP A 273 -22.39 -10.55 33.94
CA ASP A 273 -23.57 -9.91 33.34
C ASP A 273 -23.19 -8.69 32.49
N ARG A 274 -22.27 -7.84 32.95
CA ARG A 274 -21.79 -6.67 32.17
C ARG A 274 -21.10 -7.11 30.88
N ALA A 275 -20.23 -8.12 30.91
CA ALA A 275 -19.61 -8.64 29.69
C ALA A 275 -20.65 -9.22 28.74
N ALA A 276 -21.65 -9.96 29.25
CA ALA A 276 -22.74 -10.51 28.46
C ALA A 276 -23.61 -9.41 27.83
N GLN A 277 -23.94 -8.35 28.57
CA GLN A 277 -24.66 -7.18 28.06
C GLN A 277 -23.90 -6.47 26.95
N GLN A 278 -22.57 -6.38 27.06
CA GLN A 278 -21.71 -5.78 26.03
C GLN A 278 -21.68 -6.63 24.76
N ILE A 279 -21.64 -7.97 24.87
CA ILE A 279 -21.78 -8.88 23.72
C ILE A 279 -23.14 -8.67 23.03
N ALA A 280 -24.23 -8.62 23.78
CA ALA A 280 -25.58 -8.38 23.27
C ALA A 280 -25.68 -7.02 22.56
N MET A 281 -25.04 -5.99 23.10
CA MET A 281 -24.95 -4.65 22.48
C MET A 281 -24.23 -4.73 21.13
N TYR A 282 -23.00 -5.31 21.06
CA TYR A 282 -22.26 -5.42 19.80
C TYR A 282 -23.05 -6.18 18.74
N ARG A 283 -23.72 -7.27 19.13
CA ARG A 283 -24.60 -8.03 18.23
C ARG A 283 -25.74 -7.18 17.68
N ALA A 284 -26.35 -6.38 18.53
CA ALA A 284 -27.51 -5.53 18.16
C ALA A 284 -27.12 -4.34 17.26
N ILE A 285 -25.93 -3.77 17.42
CA ILE A 285 -25.49 -2.63 16.61
C ILE A 285 -24.86 -3.05 15.28
N GLY A 286 -24.79 -4.36 14.99
CA GLY A 286 -24.35 -4.88 13.69
C GLY A 286 -22.87 -5.24 13.60
N ALA A 287 -22.18 -5.44 14.73
CA ALA A 287 -20.86 -6.10 14.69
C ALA A 287 -21.00 -7.54 14.16
N THR A 288 -19.96 -8.03 13.49
CA THR A 288 -19.92 -9.40 12.95
C THR A 288 -19.51 -10.45 13.98
N GLY A 289 -18.90 -10.03 15.06
CA GLY A 289 -18.47 -10.88 16.15
C GLY A 289 -17.93 -10.11 17.34
N VAL A 290 -17.45 -10.84 18.35
CA VAL A 290 -16.75 -10.29 19.52
C VAL A 290 -15.46 -11.05 19.80
N ASP A 291 -14.48 -10.33 20.38
CA ASP A 291 -13.26 -10.86 20.96
C ASP A 291 -13.37 -10.76 22.49
N VAL A 292 -13.40 -11.89 23.18
CA VAL A 292 -13.60 -11.95 24.63
C VAL A 292 -12.25 -12.07 25.32
N GLY A 293 -11.81 -10.98 25.96
CA GLY A 293 -10.57 -10.93 26.72
C GLY A 293 -10.76 -10.98 28.24
N GLY A 294 -9.64 -11.19 28.96
CA GLY A 294 -9.63 -11.18 30.43
C GLY A 294 -10.18 -12.46 31.09
N VAL A 295 -10.61 -13.44 30.33
CA VAL A 295 -11.14 -14.73 30.83
C VAL A 295 -10.06 -15.80 30.73
N HIS A 296 -9.74 -16.42 31.88
CA HIS A 296 -8.67 -17.40 31.98
C HIS A 296 -9.17 -18.85 32.16
N ASP A 297 -10.49 -19.04 32.28
CA ASP A 297 -11.09 -20.37 32.41
C ASP A 297 -12.31 -20.54 31.50
N TYR A 298 -12.49 -21.73 30.97
CA TYR A 298 -13.53 -22.05 30.01
C TYR A 298 -14.96 -21.99 30.61
N PRO A 299 -15.21 -22.46 31.87
CA PRO A 299 -16.53 -22.34 32.48
C PRO A 299 -17.06 -20.90 32.60
N THR A 300 -16.20 -19.95 33.00
CA THR A 300 -16.59 -18.52 33.07
C THR A 300 -16.90 -17.99 31.66
N PHE A 301 -16.11 -18.35 30.66
CA PHE A 301 -16.36 -17.99 29.26
C PHE A 301 -17.73 -18.49 28.79
N VAL A 302 -18.05 -19.75 29.03
CA VAL A 302 -19.36 -20.35 28.66
C VAL A 302 -20.50 -19.60 29.37
N LYS A 303 -20.37 -19.30 30.67
CA LYS A 303 -21.37 -18.58 31.44
C LYS A 303 -21.65 -17.18 30.87
N ILE A 304 -20.60 -16.45 30.44
CA ILE A 304 -20.75 -15.14 29.77
C ILE A 304 -21.60 -15.28 28.50
N LEU A 305 -21.30 -16.29 27.66
CA LEU A 305 -22.03 -16.50 26.41
C LEU A 305 -23.49 -16.95 26.64
N GLN A 306 -23.73 -17.79 27.63
CA GLN A 306 -25.09 -18.21 28.02
C GLN A 306 -25.92 -17.00 28.44
N ARG A 307 -25.37 -16.12 29.29
CA ARG A 307 -26.03 -14.88 29.69
C ARG A 307 -26.25 -13.93 28.52
N ALA A 308 -25.30 -13.84 27.58
CA ALA A 308 -25.46 -13.04 26.36
C ALA A 308 -26.56 -13.60 25.45
N ALA A 309 -26.71 -14.91 25.35
CA ALA A 309 -27.79 -15.55 24.60
C ALA A 309 -29.17 -15.27 25.20
N GLU A 310 -29.30 -15.28 26.55
CA GLU A 310 -30.53 -14.93 27.25
C GLU A 310 -30.98 -13.49 26.97
N ILE A 311 -30.03 -12.54 26.88
CA ILE A 311 -30.29 -11.12 26.54
C ILE A 311 -30.65 -11.00 25.05
N GLY A 312 -30.03 -11.79 24.18
CA GLY A 312 -30.18 -11.75 22.73
C GLY A 312 -29.71 -10.42 22.14
N THR A 313 -30.60 -9.65 21.51
CA THR A 313 -30.35 -8.31 20.97
C THR A 313 -31.00 -7.19 21.78
N ASN A 314 -31.73 -7.53 22.86
CA ASN A 314 -32.46 -6.59 23.70
C ASN A 314 -31.56 -6.01 24.81
N TRP A 315 -30.53 -5.28 24.44
CA TRP A 315 -29.53 -4.71 25.36
C TRP A 315 -29.94 -3.35 25.96
N GLN A 316 -30.90 -2.65 25.35
CA GLN A 316 -31.28 -1.29 25.77
C GLN A 316 -31.64 -1.13 27.27
N PRO A 317 -32.27 -2.11 27.94
CA PRO A 317 -32.49 -2.03 29.39
C PRO A 317 -31.20 -1.91 30.22
N TYR A 318 -30.07 -2.30 29.64
CA TYR A 318 -28.75 -2.35 30.31
C TYR A 318 -27.82 -1.21 29.89
N LYS A 319 -28.30 -0.24 29.08
CA LYS A 319 -27.46 0.82 28.53
C LYS A 319 -26.66 1.60 29.58
N ASP A 320 -27.22 1.78 30.78
CA ASP A 320 -26.56 2.53 31.85
C ASP A 320 -25.36 1.75 32.42
N ASN A 321 -25.40 0.41 32.40
CA ASN A 321 -24.26 -0.45 32.79
C ASN A 321 -23.12 -0.44 31.79
N LEU A 322 -23.35 0.09 30.59
CA LEU A 322 -22.41 0.14 29.46
C LEU A 322 -22.05 1.59 29.10
N TYR A 323 -22.37 2.57 29.96
CA TYR A 323 -22.14 3.98 29.69
C TYR A 323 -21.27 4.62 30.78
N TRP A 324 -19.95 4.58 30.53
CA TRP A 324 -18.93 5.09 31.44
C TRP A 324 -17.97 6.04 30.72
N PRO A 325 -18.48 7.17 30.12
CA PRO A 325 -17.68 8.12 29.39
C PRO A 325 -16.72 8.89 30.29
N ALA A 326 -15.77 9.60 29.66
CA ALA A 326 -15.00 10.65 30.36
C ALA A 326 -15.88 11.86 30.65
N GLU A 327 -15.46 12.69 31.62
CA GLU A 327 -16.21 13.89 32.04
C GLU A 327 -16.46 14.86 30.87
N LYS A 328 -15.40 15.08 30.02
CA LYS A 328 -15.50 15.90 28.83
C LYS A 328 -15.38 14.99 27.60
N THR A 329 -16.49 14.82 26.94
CA THR A 329 -16.59 13.85 25.85
C THR A 329 -17.02 14.53 24.55
N PHE A 330 -16.22 14.38 23.50
CA PHE A 330 -16.62 14.66 22.13
C PHE A 330 -17.27 13.42 21.51
N TYR A 331 -18.47 13.57 20.96
CA TYR A 331 -19.12 12.60 20.10
C TYR A 331 -19.21 13.17 18.69
N LEU A 332 -18.92 12.35 17.70
CA LEU A 332 -19.01 12.74 16.29
C LEU A 332 -20.46 12.90 15.82
N TYR A 333 -21.38 12.18 16.48
CA TYR A 333 -22.81 12.27 16.18
C TYR A 333 -23.58 12.69 17.43
N GLU A 334 -24.48 13.65 17.23
CA GLU A 334 -25.45 14.08 18.23
C GLU A 334 -26.53 13.00 18.43
N ASP A 335 -27.30 13.08 19.52
CA ASP A 335 -28.36 12.10 19.82
C ASP A 335 -29.46 12.03 18.74
N ASN A 336 -29.59 13.03 17.89
CA ASN A 336 -30.49 13.06 16.73
C ASN A 336 -29.88 12.38 15.47
N GLY A 337 -28.67 11.82 15.57
CA GLY A 337 -27.92 11.20 14.48
C GLY A 337 -27.24 12.17 13.52
N ARG A 338 -27.31 13.49 13.76
CA ARG A 338 -26.60 14.48 12.95
C ARG A 338 -25.13 14.53 13.33
N GLN A 339 -24.27 14.66 12.31
CA GLN A 339 -22.84 14.84 12.54
C GLN A 339 -22.56 16.20 13.21
N ALA A 340 -21.79 16.19 14.29
CA ALA A 340 -21.34 17.38 15.00
C ALA A 340 -20.45 18.25 14.10
N SER A 341 -20.52 19.57 14.31
CA SER A 341 -19.63 20.50 13.62
C SER A 341 -18.21 20.36 14.12
N LEU A 342 -17.29 20.03 13.22
CA LEU A 342 -15.87 19.90 13.58
C LEU A 342 -15.23 21.29 13.76
N SER A 343 -14.33 21.37 14.75
CA SER A 343 -13.64 22.61 15.15
C SER A 343 -12.77 23.19 14.00
N LYS A 344 -12.67 24.50 13.92
CA LYS A 344 -11.78 25.22 12.98
C LYS A 344 -10.77 26.06 13.78
N PRO A 345 -9.70 25.44 14.29
CA PRO A 345 -8.71 26.15 15.07
C PRO A 345 -7.95 27.19 14.23
N CYS A 346 -7.42 28.23 14.90
CA CYS A 346 -6.51 29.17 14.27
C CYS A 346 -5.09 28.58 14.17
N LYS A 347 -4.38 28.92 13.10
CA LYS A 347 -2.96 28.56 12.96
C LYS A 347 -2.12 29.15 14.10
N LYS A 348 -1.35 28.30 14.76
CA LYS A 348 -0.37 28.73 15.76
C LYS A 348 0.83 29.43 15.12
N CYS A 349 1.65 30.13 15.90
CA CYS A 349 2.86 30.77 15.38
C CYS A 349 3.81 29.77 14.72
N ARG A 350 3.97 28.57 15.29
CA ARG A 350 4.77 27.50 14.70
C ARG A 350 4.24 27.10 13.30
N ASP A 351 2.92 26.92 13.15
CA ASP A 351 2.30 26.54 11.87
C ASP A 351 2.54 27.61 10.81
N ARG A 352 2.38 28.89 11.16
CA ARG A 352 2.62 30.03 10.25
C ARG A 352 4.09 30.11 9.83
N PHE A 353 5.01 29.89 10.76
CA PHE A 353 6.44 29.88 10.47
C PHE A 353 6.81 28.71 9.54
N PHE A 354 6.28 27.52 9.82
CA PHE A 354 6.50 26.34 8.99
C PHE A 354 5.94 26.57 7.56
N ASP A 355 4.71 27.05 7.45
CA ASP A 355 4.09 27.39 6.15
C ASP A 355 4.92 28.39 5.36
N PHE A 356 5.41 29.46 6.02
CA PHE A 356 6.27 30.43 5.38
C PHE A 356 7.57 29.82 4.84
N MET A 357 8.24 29.01 5.64
CA MET A 357 9.46 28.33 5.21
C MET A 357 9.20 27.33 4.09
N HIS A 358 8.10 26.55 4.21
CA HIS A 358 7.72 25.58 3.20
C HIS A 358 7.44 26.24 1.86
N LEU A 359 6.54 27.23 1.83
CA LEU A 359 6.20 27.97 0.60
C LEU A 359 7.40 28.70 0.00
N SER A 360 8.30 29.25 0.84
CA SER A 360 9.42 30.05 0.34
C SER A 360 10.55 29.21 -0.27
N ILE A 361 10.81 28.01 0.26
CA ILE A 361 12.05 27.25 -0.03
C ILE A 361 11.76 25.82 -0.48
N LEU A 362 10.69 25.18 -0.01
CA LEU A 362 10.48 23.75 -0.18
C LEU A 362 9.42 23.40 -1.23
N ASP A 363 8.56 24.33 -1.61
CA ASP A 363 7.52 24.07 -2.61
C ASP A 363 8.10 24.24 -4.03
N PRO A 364 8.11 23.16 -4.86
CA PRO A 364 8.67 23.21 -6.22
C PRO A 364 7.99 24.20 -7.14
N ASP A 365 6.75 24.60 -6.86
CA ASP A 365 5.99 25.54 -7.69
C ASP A 365 6.45 27.00 -7.49
N TYR A 366 7.30 27.25 -6.49
CA TYR A 366 7.78 28.61 -6.19
C TYR A 366 9.25 28.83 -6.63
N PRO A 367 9.59 30.04 -7.10
CA PRO A 367 10.94 30.36 -7.55
C PRO A 367 12.03 30.13 -6.49
N GLY A 368 11.71 30.31 -5.22
CA GLY A 368 12.66 30.14 -4.11
C GLY A 368 13.24 28.72 -4.04
N PHE A 369 12.44 27.69 -4.31
CA PHE A 369 12.90 26.32 -4.40
C PHE A 369 14.04 26.15 -5.44
N HIS A 370 13.81 26.64 -6.65
CA HIS A 370 14.77 26.52 -7.75
C HIS A 370 16.05 27.32 -7.50
N VAL A 371 15.93 28.52 -6.93
CA VAL A 371 17.08 29.35 -6.56
C VAL A 371 17.89 28.65 -5.47
N PHE A 372 17.24 28.14 -4.44
CA PHE A 372 17.90 27.47 -3.32
C PHE A 372 18.57 26.17 -3.78
N LYS A 373 17.90 25.33 -4.56
CA LYS A 373 18.47 24.13 -5.17
C LYS A 373 19.69 24.44 -6.03
N LYS A 374 19.61 25.47 -6.88
CA LYS A 374 20.72 25.90 -7.74
C LYS A 374 21.92 26.39 -6.91
N THR A 375 21.66 27.14 -5.85
CA THR A 375 22.67 27.64 -4.93
C THR A 375 23.42 26.51 -4.24
N LEU A 376 22.69 25.55 -3.66
CA LEU A 376 23.32 24.38 -3.03
C LEU A 376 24.12 23.53 -4.02
N LYS A 377 23.64 23.41 -5.25
CA LYS A 377 24.36 22.72 -6.33
C LYS A 377 25.67 23.45 -6.68
N LEU A 378 25.62 24.78 -6.80
CA LEU A 378 26.82 25.61 -7.12
C LEU A 378 27.92 25.45 -6.07
N PHE A 379 27.53 25.41 -4.79
CA PHE A 379 28.47 25.19 -3.67
C PHE A 379 28.83 23.73 -3.44
N GLY A 380 28.37 22.81 -4.27
CA GLY A 380 28.66 21.39 -4.16
C GLY A 380 28.06 20.70 -2.93
N ALA A 381 27.04 21.31 -2.29
CA ALA A 381 26.39 20.77 -1.10
C ALA A 381 25.57 19.50 -1.36
N GLN A 382 25.44 19.06 -2.60
CA GLN A 382 24.82 17.80 -2.99
C GLN A 382 25.69 16.55 -2.71
N LYS A 383 27.01 16.73 -2.52
CA LYS A 383 27.97 15.63 -2.28
C LYS A 383 28.34 15.60 -0.81
N GLU A 384 28.06 14.49 -0.14
CA GLU A 384 28.29 14.29 1.31
C GLU A 384 29.75 14.45 1.73
N SER A 385 30.68 14.15 0.81
CA SER A 385 32.12 14.31 1.06
C SER A 385 32.55 15.78 1.19
N ASN A 386 31.78 16.73 0.63
CA ASN A 386 32.17 18.13 0.59
C ASN A 386 32.03 18.85 1.95
N PHE A 387 32.92 19.77 2.23
CA PHE A 387 32.86 20.60 3.45
C PHE A 387 31.55 21.42 3.52
N THR A 388 31.12 21.97 2.41
CA THR A 388 29.84 22.75 2.31
C THR A 388 28.61 21.91 2.67
N TYR A 389 28.57 20.63 2.27
CA TYR A 389 27.51 19.72 2.70
C TYR A 389 27.57 19.49 4.23
N LYS A 390 28.76 19.21 4.78
CA LYS A 390 28.93 18.93 6.21
C LYS A 390 28.52 20.13 7.07
N ALA A 391 28.94 21.34 6.68
CA ALA A 391 28.57 22.57 7.37
C ALA A 391 27.04 22.82 7.29
N PHE A 392 26.45 22.67 6.11
CA PHE A 392 25.00 22.83 5.93
C PHE A 392 24.20 21.81 6.74
N ASN A 393 24.59 20.54 6.69
CA ASN A 393 23.95 19.46 7.45
C ASN A 393 24.01 19.73 8.98
N ALA A 394 25.15 20.22 9.49
CA ALA A 394 25.28 20.57 10.90
C ALA A 394 24.33 21.70 11.33
N ILE A 395 24.19 22.74 10.48
CA ILE A 395 23.25 23.85 10.72
C ILE A 395 21.80 23.35 10.67
N GLU A 396 21.44 22.58 9.64
CA GLU A 396 20.11 21.99 9.53
C GLU A 396 19.74 21.15 10.74
N LYS A 397 20.64 20.24 11.16
CA LYS A 397 20.46 19.37 12.32
C LYS A 397 20.22 20.19 13.59
N SER A 398 21.09 21.17 13.87
CA SER A 398 20.95 22.02 15.05
C SER A 398 19.62 22.77 15.07
N PHE A 399 19.22 23.34 13.94
CA PHE A 399 17.93 24.02 13.83
C PHE A 399 16.75 23.08 14.01
N LYS A 400 16.76 21.93 13.33
CA LYS A 400 15.68 20.95 13.42
C LYS A 400 15.60 20.28 14.79
N TYR A 401 16.71 20.07 15.46
CA TYR A 401 16.73 19.54 16.81
C TYR A 401 16.00 20.49 17.77
N LEU A 402 16.30 21.78 17.72
CA LEU A 402 15.67 22.78 18.59
C LEU A 402 14.18 22.97 18.32
N MET A 403 13.77 22.89 17.04
CA MET A 403 12.38 23.21 16.64
C MET A 403 11.46 21.98 16.62
N PHE A 404 11.98 20.77 16.39
CA PHE A 404 11.20 19.57 16.07
C PHE A 404 11.70 18.30 16.79
N GLU A 405 12.60 18.40 17.74
CA GLU A 405 13.22 17.24 18.41
C GLU A 405 13.78 16.20 17.40
N CYS A 406 14.39 16.69 16.31
CA CYS A 406 14.78 15.89 15.15
C CYS A 406 15.76 14.76 15.50
N GLN A 407 15.49 13.54 15.06
CA GLN A 407 16.31 12.34 15.26
C GLN A 407 17.18 11.98 14.04
N GLU A 408 17.39 12.90 13.12
CA GLU A 408 18.30 12.76 11.96
C GLU A 408 17.97 11.59 11.03
N CYS A 409 16.70 11.24 10.87
CA CYS A 409 16.26 10.13 10.01
C CYS A 409 16.57 10.32 8.51
N GLY A 410 16.95 11.53 8.06
CA GLY A 410 17.32 11.82 6.68
C GLY A 410 16.18 11.80 5.66
N ASP A 411 15.04 11.22 6.01
CA ASP A 411 13.81 11.16 5.23
C ASP A 411 12.69 11.84 6.01
N CYS A 412 12.30 13.07 5.61
CA CYS A 412 11.56 14.00 6.46
C CYS A 412 10.12 14.17 6.04
N TYR A 413 9.18 13.76 6.90
CA TYR A 413 7.73 13.88 6.71
C TYR A 413 7.10 15.12 7.41
N LEU A 414 7.87 16.16 7.69
CA LEU A 414 7.33 17.39 8.27
C LEU A 414 6.21 18.02 7.42
N PRO A 415 6.32 18.12 6.07
CA PRO A 415 5.26 18.68 5.24
C PRO A 415 3.97 17.86 5.30
N GLU A 416 4.09 16.55 5.29
CA GLU A 416 2.98 15.60 5.33
C GLU A 416 2.27 15.64 6.71
N ASN A 417 3.02 15.90 7.78
CA ASN A 417 2.52 15.99 9.14
C ASN A 417 2.24 17.44 9.60
N PHE A 418 2.02 18.35 8.64
CA PHE A 418 1.65 19.75 8.93
C PHE A 418 2.61 20.46 9.90
N GLY A 419 3.92 20.23 9.75
CA GLY A 419 4.97 20.88 10.54
C GLY A 419 5.32 20.19 11.86
N TYR A 420 4.92 18.93 12.08
CA TYR A 420 5.22 18.16 13.29
C TYR A 420 6.03 16.91 12.98
N CYS A 421 7.11 16.68 13.74
CA CYS A 421 8.00 15.54 13.56
C CYS A 421 7.50 14.31 14.33
N THR A 422 6.95 13.34 13.65
CA THR A 422 6.40 12.13 14.29
C THR A 422 7.48 11.21 14.84
N ILE A 423 8.74 11.37 14.43
CA ILE A 423 9.87 10.57 14.91
C ILE A 423 10.43 11.15 16.20
N GLY A 424 10.63 12.47 16.26
CA GLY A 424 11.18 13.12 17.44
C GLY A 424 10.14 13.42 18.53
N GLU A 425 8.99 13.94 18.10
CA GLU A 425 7.96 14.44 19.04
C GLU A 425 6.95 13.34 19.47
N CYS A 426 7.01 12.11 18.91
CA CYS A 426 6.21 10.96 19.34
C CYS A 426 7.04 10.00 20.21
N GLU A 427 6.51 9.59 21.36
CA GLU A 427 7.18 8.66 22.28
C GLU A 427 7.50 7.27 21.67
N LYS A 428 6.83 6.89 20.60
CA LYS A 428 7.08 5.65 19.83
C LYS A 428 7.85 5.90 18.54
N GLY A 429 8.05 7.15 18.12
CA GLY A 429 8.79 7.50 16.91
C GLY A 429 8.20 6.90 15.62
N MET A 430 6.89 7.03 15.38
CA MET A 430 6.19 6.34 14.30
C MET A 430 5.99 7.23 13.08
N ASP A 431 6.12 6.67 11.87
CA ASP A 431 5.88 7.40 10.62
C ASP A 431 4.42 7.86 10.48
N ASN A 432 3.45 7.04 10.88
CA ASN A 432 2.02 7.35 10.83
C ASN A 432 1.42 7.46 12.25
N ALA A 433 1.87 8.46 13.00
CA ALA A 433 1.25 8.79 14.30
C ALA A 433 -0.20 9.34 14.11
N PRO A 434 -1.06 9.27 15.14
CA PRO A 434 -0.84 8.71 16.48
C PRO A 434 -1.07 7.20 16.58
N CYS A 435 -0.59 6.58 17.68
CA CYS A 435 -0.78 5.14 17.94
C CYS A 435 -2.23 4.77 18.36
N GLY A 436 -2.81 5.46 19.25
CA GLY A 436 -4.09 5.13 19.89
C GLY A 436 -4.02 5.13 21.41
N ASP A 437 -2.84 5.41 21.98
CA ASP A 437 -2.61 5.39 23.42
C ASP A 437 -2.97 6.72 24.09
N ALA A 438 -3.46 7.73 23.34
CA ALA A 438 -3.85 9.01 23.93
C ALA A 438 -4.87 8.84 25.05
N THR A 439 -4.68 9.58 26.15
CA THR A 439 -5.61 9.63 27.27
C THR A 439 -6.95 10.28 26.88
N VAL A 440 -7.90 10.26 27.77
CA VAL A 440 -9.22 10.88 27.55
C VAL A 440 -9.15 12.39 27.33
N GLU A 441 -8.13 13.06 27.88
CA GLU A 441 -7.89 14.50 27.71
C GLU A 441 -6.96 14.80 26.52
N GLY A 442 -6.49 13.81 25.78
CA GLY A 442 -5.60 13.97 24.62
C GLY A 442 -4.10 14.01 24.97
N TYR A 443 -3.70 13.72 26.21
CA TYR A 443 -2.28 13.56 26.55
C TYR A 443 -1.72 12.24 26.00
N CYS A 444 -0.41 12.18 25.83
CA CYS A 444 0.26 10.95 25.40
C CYS A 444 0.23 9.91 26.53
N GLY A 445 -0.37 8.73 26.31
CA GLY A 445 -0.42 7.67 27.32
C GLY A 445 0.95 7.09 27.71
N ASN A 446 2.00 7.36 26.92
CA ASN A 446 3.38 6.97 27.19
C ASN A 446 4.22 8.12 27.83
N ASN A 447 3.65 9.33 27.93
CA ASN A 447 4.25 10.49 28.56
C ASN A 447 3.15 11.51 28.92
N LEU A 448 2.63 11.43 30.14
CA LEU A 448 1.51 12.24 30.59
C LEU A 448 1.83 13.75 30.72
N ASN A 449 3.09 14.15 30.58
CA ASN A 449 3.52 15.56 30.63
C ASN A 449 3.34 16.32 29.32
N ARG A 450 2.95 15.62 28.22
CA ARG A 450 2.77 16.25 26.90
C ARG A 450 1.49 15.78 26.22
N LEU A 451 0.87 16.67 25.46
CA LEU A 451 -0.23 16.28 24.58
C LEU A 451 0.27 15.29 23.52
N CYS A 452 -0.61 14.40 23.10
CA CYS A 452 -0.32 13.51 22.00
C CYS A 452 0.00 14.33 20.74
N ILE A 453 1.02 13.93 19.98
CA ILE A 453 1.37 14.60 18.72
C ILE A 453 0.19 14.66 17.74
N GLY A 454 -0.70 13.69 17.81
CA GLY A 454 -1.93 13.67 17.03
C GLY A 454 -2.81 14.91 17.28
N GLU A 455 -2.91 15.39 18.53
CA GLU A 455 -3.67 16.63 18.84
C GLU A 455 -3.12 17.83 18.06
N TYR A 456 -1.81 17.94 17.94
CA TYR A 456 -1.16 19.03 17.21
C TYR A 456 -1.33 18.88 15.70
N ILE A 457 -1.09 17.69 15.14
CA ILE A 457 -1.19 17.41 13.69
C ILE A 457 -2.62 17.67 13.21
N TYR A 458 -3.65 17.15 13.92
CA TYR A 458 -5.04 17.35 13.52
C TYR A 458 -5.47 18.83 13.59
N ASN A 459 -5.09 19.52 14.65
CA ASN A 459 -5.41 20.94 14.79
C ASN A 459 -4.73 21.80 13.72
N SER A 460 -3.45 21.53 13.42
CA SER A 460 -2.75 22.21 12.32
C SER A 460 -3.41 21.89 10.96
N ALA A 461 -3.68 20.62 10.68
CA ALA A 461 -4.39 20.23 9.45
C ALA A 461 -5.76 20.91 9.34
N SER A 462 -6.52 20.98 10.44
CA SER A 462 -7.86 21.61 10.47
C SER A 462 -7.83 23.13 10.21
N ALA A 463 -6.70 23.78 10.45
CA ALA A 463 -6.48 25.20 10.15
C ALA A 463 -6.11 25.47 8.68
N HIS A 464 -5.82 24.44 7.89
CA HIS A 464 -5.49 24.53 6.47
C HIS A 464 -6.69 24.19 5.59
N LYS A 465 -6.75 24.83 4.39
CA LYS A 465 -7.75 24.49 3.38
C LYS A 465 -7.58 23.03 2.94
N ASN A 466 -8.65 22.26 3.02
CA ASN A 466 -8.66 20.81 2.73
C ASN A 466 -7.65 19.98 3.56
N GLY A 467 -7.13 20.53 4.66
CA GLY A 467 -6.07 19.88 5.42
C GLY A 467 -6.53 18.57 6.11
N ARG A 468 -7.77 18.51 6.59
CA ARG A 468 -8.34 17.24 7.13
C ARG A 468 -8.42 16.16 6.07
N GLU A 469 -8.85 16.51 4.86
CA GLU A 469 -8.93 15.55 3.77
C GLU A 469 -7.54 15.07 3.36
N LYS A 470 -6.56 15.97 3.28
CA LYS A 470 -5.15 15.59 3.08
C LYS A 470 -4.66 14.65 4.18
N LEU A 471 -4.92 14.98 5.46
CA LEU A 471 -4.54 14.14 6.60
C LEU A 471 -5.21 12.76 6.56
N ARG A 472 -6.47 12.68 6.13
CA ARG A 472 -7.23 11.45 5.98
C ARG A 472 -6.63 10.53 4.92
N GLN A 473 -6.25 11.07 3.78
CA GLN A 473 -5.78 10.29 2.62
C GLN A 473 -4.30 9.93 2.69
N MET A 474 -3.48 10.79 3.30
CA MET A 474 -2.02 10.67 3.24
C MET A 474 -1.49 9.61 4.21
N THR A 475 -0.69 8.71 3.66
CA THR A 475 0.03 7.68 4.43
C THR A 475 1.53 7.84 4.19
N ASN A 476 2.30 8.00 5.25
CA ASN A 476 3.75 8.04 5.17
C ASN A 476 4.29 6.63 4.94
N LYS A 477 5.19 6.47 3.98
CA LYS A 477 5.89 5.21 3.75
C LYS A 477 6.95 4.97 4.84
N PRO A 478 7.42 3.74 5.05
CA PRO A 478 8.59 3.52 5.89
C PRO A 478 9.78 4.35 5.39
N ARG A 479 10.54 4.93 6.32
CA ARG A 479 11.72 5.75 6.01
C ARG A 479 12.78 4.93 5.29
N ILE A 480 13.61 5.61 4.51
CA ILE A 480 14.74 5.01 3.79
C ILE A 480 15.94 4.91 4.74
N PRO A 481 16.32 3.71 5.25
CA PRO A 481 17.36 3.57 6.27
C PRO A 481 18.73 4.10 5.84
N SER A 482 19.06 4.02 4.55
CA SER A 482 20.35 4.51 4.02
C SER A 482 20.51 6.03 4.07
N LEU A 483 19.44 6.78 4.37
CA LEU A 483 19.48 8.24 4.51
C LEU A 483 19.70 8.69 5.97
N GLU A 484 19.71 7.77 6.92
CA GLU A 484 19.93 8.10 8.33
C GLU A 484 21.24 8.88 8.53
N HIS A 485 21.20 9.90 9.37
CA HIS A 485 22.28 10.85 9.63
C HIS A 485 22.67 11.74 8.44
N THR A 486 21.94 11.72 7.32
CA THR A 486 22.17 12.64 6.19
C THR A 486 21.24 13.88 6.28
N SER A 487 21.51 14.89 5.45
CA SER A 487 20.68 16.11 5.36
C SER A 487 19.34 15.80 4.67
N SER A 488 18.25 15.81 5.42
CA SER A 488 16.92 15.56 4.85
C SER A 488 16.49 16.64 3.86
N LEU A 489 16.95 17.88 4.03
CA LEU A 489 16.65 18.98 3.10
C LEU A 489 17.40 18.80 1.77
N VAL A 490 18.66 18.38 1.80
CA VAL A 490 19.40 18.02 0.58
C VAL A 490 18.77 16.81 -0.09
N ASN A 491 18.37 15.79 0.68
CA ASN A 491 17.72 14.61 0.13
C ASN A 491 16.44 14.98 -0.61
N TYR A 492 15.57 15.81 -0.02
CA TYR A 492 14.36 16.31 -0.64
C TYR A 492 14.66 17.12 -1.92
N LEU A 493 15.51 18.14 -1.83
CA LEU A 493 15.84 19.01 -2.96
C LEU A 493 16.43 18.27 -4.17
N PHE A 494 17.15 17.19 -3.93
CA PHE A 494 17.78 16.38 -4.97
C PHE A 494 17.07 15.05 -5.25
N GLY A 495 15.85 14.85 -4.68
CA GLY A 495 15.02 13.69 -4.94
C GLY A 495 15.66 12.36 -4.52
N LYS A 496 16.21 12.30 -3.32
CA LYS A 496 16.80 11.09 -2.74
C LYS A 496 15.90 10.44 -1.67
N ASP A 497 14.91 11.17 -1.16
CA ASP A 497 13.98 10.77 -0.11
C ASP A 497 12.72 10.10 -0.65
N HIS A 498 11.69 9.91 0.20
CA HIS A 498 10.40 9.30 -0.16
C HIS A 498 9.66 10.03 -1.30
N THR A 499 10.01 11.30 -1.60
CA THR A 499 9.44 12.07 -2.73
C THR A 499 10.06 11.69 -4.07
N MET A 500 11.11 10.84 -4.04
CA MET A 500 11.79 10.37 -5.23
C MET A 500 10.81 9.65 -6.16
N ARG A 501 10.72 10.17 -7.40
CA ARG A 501 9.95 9.55 -8.48
C ARG A 501 10.84 9.30 -9.67
N SER A 502 10.51 8.26 -10.43
CA SER A 502 11.17 8.09 -11.72
C SER A 502 10.99 9.37 -12.56
N PRO A 503 12.05 9.87 -13.19
CA PRO A 503 11.93 10.94 -14.15
C PRO A 503 11.23 10.49 -15.46
N LEU A 504 10.99 9.17 -15.60
CA LEU A 504 10.32 8.54 -16.72
C LEU A 504 8.82 8.39 -16.41
N ILE A 505 7.95 8.80 -17.32
CA ILE A 505 6.53 8.44 -17.30
C ILE A 505 6.45 6.92 -17.52
N GLN A 506 5.97 6.19 -16.52
CA GLN A 506 5.97 4.74 -16.51
C GLN A 506 4.65 4.17 -17.00
N ILE A 507 4.67 3.48 -18.12
CA ILE A 507 3.56 2.70 -18.67
C ILE A 507 3.83 1.25 -18.28
N ALA A 508 3.12 0.76 -17.28
CA ALA A 508 3.40 -0.55 -16.67
C ALA A 508 2.91 -1.71 -17.56
N GLU A 509 3.76 -2.69 -17.86
CA GLU A 509 3.53 -3.71 -18.90
C GLU A 509 3.24 -5.14 -18.37
N ALA A 510 2.93 -5.35 -17.09
CA ALA A 510 2.84 -6.71 -16.55
C ALA A 510 1.56 -7.47 -16.96
N ILE A 511 0.50 -6.77 -17.42
CA ILE A 511 -0.75 -7.40 -17.87
C ILE A 511 -0.67 -7.63 -19.38
N HIS A 512 0.07 -8.65 -19.78
CA HIS A 512 0.37 -8.91 -21.18
C HIS A 512 0.19 -10.40 -21.51
N ALA A 513 -0.67 -10.72 -22.46
CA ALA A 513 -1.02 -12.09 -22.83
C ALA A 513 0.17 -12.91 -23.36
N SER A 514 1.18 -12.28 -23.94
CA SER A 514 2.40 -12.97 -24.43
C SER A 514 3.40 -13.30 -23.31
N ILE A 515 3.20 -12.81 -22.07
CA ILE A 515 4.00 -13.27 -20.93
C ILE A 515 3.52 -14.68 -20.57
N PRO A 516 4.36 -15.73 -20.69
CA PRO A 516 3.88 -17.12 -20.69
C PRO A 516 3.04 -17.50 -19.46
N LYS A 517 3.42 -17.03 -18.28
CA LYS A 517 2.69 -17.28 -17.04
C LYS A 517 1.40 -16.48 -16.99
N THR A 518 1.50 -15.17 -17.18
CA THR A 518 0.36 -14.24 -17.13
C THR A 518 -0.69 -14.63 -18.17
N GLY A 519 -0.29 -14.91 -19.42
CA GLY A 519 -1.21 -15.32 -20.49
C GLY A 519 -1.97 -16.62 -20.17
N LYS A 520 -1.29 -17.63 -19.57
CA LYS A 520 -1.97 -18.84 -19.09
C LYS A 520 -3.03 -18.55 -18.03
N ILE A 521 -2.71 -17.71 -17.05
CA ILE A 521 -3.63 -17.37 -15.97
C ILE A 521 -4.80 -16.53 -16.48
N MET A 522 -4.55 -15.61 -17.43
CA MET A 522 -5.60 -14.83 -18.08
C MET A 522 -6.55 -15.75 -18.88
N LYS A 523 -6.02 -16.79 -19.53
CA LYS A 523 -6.82 -17.81 -20.22
C LYS A 523 -7.62 -18.66 -19.24
N GLU A 524 -7.03 -19.07 -18.10
CA GLU A 524 -7.73 -19.75 -17.02
C GLU A 524 -8.89 -18.90 -16.47
N LEU A 525 -8.65 -17.61 -16.23
CA LEU A 525 -9.68 -16.69 -15.77
C LEU A 525 -10.86 -16.63 -16.75
N HIS A 526 -10.59 -16.39 -18.01
CA HIS A 526 -11.63 -16.30 -19.04
C HIS A 526 -12.44 -17.62 -19.16
N ALA A 527 -11.78 -18.76 -19.00
CA ALA A 527 -12.43 -20.09 -19.07
C ALA A 527 -13.43 -20.35 -17.91
N LEU A 528 -13.41 -19.56 -16.82
CA LEU A 528 -14.39 -19.69 -15.73
C LEU A 528 -15.79 -19.17 -16.11
N GLY A 529 -15.97 -18.51 -17.24
CA GLY A 529 -17.27 -18.08 -17.78
C GLY A 529 -17.60 -16.61 -17.53
N ALA A 530 -18.86 -16.25 -17.74
CA ALA A 530 -19.30 -14.86 -17.80
C ALA A 530 -19.12 -14.07 -16.48
N ASP A 531 -19.19 -14.72 -15.33
CA ASP A 531 -18.99 -14.12 -14.01
C ASP A 531 -17.53 -14.18 -13.49
N ALA A 532 -16.61 -14.65 -14.33
CA ALA A 532 -15.20 -14.86 -13.95
C ALA A 532 -14.52 -13.61 -13.39
N TYR A 533 -14.86 -12.45 -13.93
CA TYR A 533 -14.24 -11.16 -13.57
C TYR A 533 -14.88 -10.48 -12.35
N THR A 534 -15.91 -11.09 -11.78
CA THR A 534 -16.59 -10.59 -10.56
C THR A 534 -16.59 -11.60 -9.42
N ARG A 535 -16.54 -12.91 -9.73
CA ARG A 535 -16.52 -13.96 -8.73
C ARG A 535 -15.10 -14.22 -8.22
N PRO A 536 -14.88 -14.23 -6.88
CA PRO A 536 -13.57 -14.52 -6.30
C PRO A 536 -12.99 -15.84 -6.80
N SER A 537 -11.75 -15.79 -7.28
CA SER A 537 -11.02 -16.96 -7.79
C SER A 537 -9.51 -16.69 -7.79
N GLY A 538 -8.67 -17.72 -7.71
CA GLY A 538 -7.23 -17.55 -7.72
C GLY A 538 -6.68 -16.81 -8.95
N PRO A 539 -7.15 -17.10 -10.18
CA PRO A 539 -6.79 -16.31 -11.35
C PRO A 539 -7.16 -14.83 -11.26
N LEU A 540 -8.35 -14.51 -10.72
CA LEU A 540 -8.79 -13.13 -10.54
C LEU A 540 -7.94 -12.40 -9.48
N ASP A 541 -7.63 -13.08 -8.37
CA ASP A 541 -6.74 -12.54 -7.34
C ASP A 541 -5.32 -12.27 -7.86
N TYR A 542 -4.82 -13.11 -8.76
CA TYR A 542 -3.54 -12.88 -9.44
C TYR A 542 -3.58 -11.60 -10.31
N VAL A 543 -4.62 -11.43 -11.12
CA VAL A 543 -4.79 -10.22 -11.95
C VAL A 543 -4.92 -8.98 -11.06
N ARG A 544 -5.69 -9.07 -9.98
CA ARG A 544 -5.79 -7.99 -8.99
C ARG A 544 -4.42 -7.65 -8.40
N ALA A 545 -3.64 -8.66 -7.99
CA ALA A 545 -2.30 -8.45 -7.46
C ALA A 545 -1.37 -7.78 -8.48
N LEU A 546 -1.44 -8.13 -9.77
CA LEU A 546 -0.69 -7.44 -10.83
C LEU A 546 -1.06 -5.96 -10.94
N ILE A 547 -2.35 -5.64 -10.97
CA ILE A 547 -2.84 -4.25 -11.09
C ILE A 547 -2.40 -3.43 -9.88
N GLU A 548 -2.68 -3.93 -8.67
CA GLU A 548 -2.36 -3.23 -7.41
C GLU A 548 -0.85 -3.03 -7.23
N THR A 549 -0.04 -4.05 -7.55
CA THR A 549 1.43 -3.96 -7.44
C THR A 549 1.99 -2.88 -8.36
N GLN A 550 1.57 -2.84 -9.63
CA GLN A 550 2.01 -1.80 -10.57
C GLN A 550 1.59 -0.40 -10.11
N ALA A 551 0.39 -0.27 -9.55
CA ALA A 551 -0.09 1.00 -8.98
C ALA A 551 0.76 1.43 -7.77
N ASP A 552 1.10 0.51 -6.87
CA ASP A 552 1.91 0.76 -5.67
C ASP A 552 3.38 1.09 -6.01
N GLU A 553 3.90 0.55 -7.11
CA GLU A 553 5.24 0.83 -7.64
C GLU A 553 5.32 2.17 -8.39
N GLY A 554 4.23 2.89 -8.56
CA GLY A 554 4.20 4.25 -9.12
C GLY A 554 4.05 4.30 -10.63
N ALA A 555 3.29 3.39 -11.23
CA ALA A 555 2.88 3.50 -12.64
C ALA A 555 2.09 4.79 -12.89
N ASP A 556 2.32 5.42 -14.04
CA ASP A 556 1.50 6.55 -14.52
C ASP A 556 0.33 6.05 -15.38
N TYR A 557 0.52 4.93 -16.07
CA TYR A 557 -0.47 4.17 -16.82
C TYR A 557 -0.30 2.68 -16.57
N ILE A 558 -1.40 1.91 -16.60
CA ILE A 558 -1.38 0.45 -16.52
C ILE A 558 -1.75 -0.11 -17.89
N ALA A 559 -0.79 -0.69 -18.59
CA ALA A 559 -1.01 -1.28 -19.91
C ALA A 559 -1.68 -2.65 -19.79
N VAL A 560 -2.64 -2.88 -20.70
CA VAL A 560 -3.30 -4.18 -20.92
C VAL A 560 -3.12 -4.56 -22.37
N ASN A 561 -2.41 -5.68 -22.62
CA ASN A 561 -2.21 -6.23 -23.97
C ASN A 561 -2.77 -7.66 -24.06
N LEU A 562 -3.71 -7.86 -24.99
CA LEU A 562 -4.42 -9.10 -25.21
C LEU A 562 -4.22 -9.66 -26.63
N ASP A 563 -3.27 -9.12 -27.39
CA ASP A 563 -3.09 -9.47 -28.81
C ASP A 563 -2.87 -10.96 -29.04
N ALA A 564 -2.15 -11.65 -28.16
CA ALA A 564 -1.94 -13.09 -28.28
C ALA A 564 -3.23 -13.94 -28.23
N PHE A 565 -4.33 -13.40 -27.70
CA PHE A 565 -5.65 -14.04 -27.74
C PHE A 565 -6.43 -13.64 -29.01
N GLY A 566 -6.16 -12.45 -29.55
CA GLY A 566 -6.77 -11.92 -30.75
C GLY A 566 -6.25 -12.57 -32.05
N GLU A 567 -5.07 -13.18 -32.02
CA GLU A 567 -4.52 -13.91 -33.17
C GLU A 567 -5.44 -15.08 -33.57
N ASP A 568 -6.01 -15.79 -32.60
CA ASP A 568 -6.90 -16.92 -32.83
C ASP A 568 -8.38 -16.47 -32.91
N ASN A 569 -8.78 -15.46 -32.14
CA ASN A 569 -10.16 -14.98 -32.03
C ASN A 569 -10.20 -13.47 -31.70
N PRO A 570 -10.36 -12.59 -32.69
CA PRO A 570 -10.41 -11.15 -32.50
C PRO A 570 -11.54 -10.68 -31.55
N ASP A 571 -12.73 -11.30 -31.61
CA ASP A 571 -13.86 -10.95 -30.78
C ASP A 571 -13.59 -11.22 -29.28
N MET A 572 -12.87 -12.31 -29.01
CA MET A 572 -12.43 -12.64 -27.64
C MET A 572 -11.52 -11.54 -27.06
N ALA A 573 -10.58 -11.01 -27.84
CA ALA A 573 -9.71 -9.93 -27.38
C ALA A 573 -10.50 -8.65 -27.07
N VAL A 574 -11.52 -8.34 -27.88
CA VAL A 574 -12.42 -7.20 -27.66
C VAL A 574 -13.23 -7.35 -26.35
N GLU A 575 -13.81 -8.53 -26.12
CA GLU A 575 -14.59 -8.80 -24.90
C GLU A 575 -13.71 -8.76 -23.65
N MET A 576 -12.58 -9.46 -23.69
CA MET A 576 -11.63 -9.47 -22.58
C MET A 576 -11.11 -8.06 -22.27
N MET A 577 -10.81 -7.23 -23.28
CA MET A 577 -10.32 -5.87 -23.08
C MET A 577 -11.32 -5.03 -22.25
N LYS A 578 -12.61 -5.15 -22.52
CA LYS A 578 -13.63 -4.45 -21.73
C LYS A 578 -13.57 -4.87 -20.26
N GLU A 579 -13.45 -6.17 -19.98
CA GLU A 579 -13.38 -6.67 -18.61
C GLU A 579 -12.10 -6.20 -17.91
N TYR A 580 -10.94 -6.31 -18.54
CA TYR A 580 -9.67 -5.86 -17.95
C TYR A 580 -9.66 -4.34 -17.70
N VAL A 581 -10.27 -3.54 -18.57
CA VAL A 581 -10.43 -2.09 -18.35
C VAL A 581 -11.25 -1.79 -17.10
N LYS A 582 -12.33 -2.56 -16.83
CA LYS A 582 -13.12 -2.47 -15.60
C LYS A 582 -12.26 -2.81 -14.37
N LEU A 583 -11.45 -3.88 -14.46
CA LEU A 583 -10.57 -4.29 -13.37
C LEU A 583 -9.50 -3.23 -13.07
N VAL A 584 -8.88 -2.62 -14.09
CA VAL A 584 -7.92 -1.53 -13.90
C VAL A 584 -8.61 -0.31 -13.26
N ARG A 585 -9.82 0.05 -13.71
CA ARG A 585 -10.59 1.14 -13.09
C ARG A 585 -10.91 0.85 -11.62
N GLN A 586 -11.20 -0.40 -11.27
CA GLN A 586 -11.55 -0.83 -9.91
C GLN A 586 -10.33 -0.87 -8.97
N TRP A 587 -9.19 -1.42 -9.43
CA TRP A 587 -8.04 -1.73 -8.56
C TRP A 587 -6.79 -0.89 -8.84
N GLY A 588 -6.78 -0.12 -9.91
CA GLY A 588 -5.64 0.71 -10.31
C GLY A 588 -5.47 2.02 -9.53
N LYS A 589 -6.23 2.24 -8.45
CA LYS A 589 -6.09 3.40 -7.56
C LYS A 589 -6.17 4.75 -8.29
N GLY A 590 -7.03 4.85 -9.33
CA GLY A 590 -7.20 6.05 -10.14
C GLY A 590 -6.11 6.25 -11.22
N ILE A 591 -5.20 5.31 -11.38
CA ILE A 591 -4.24 5.29 -12.49
C ILE A 591 -4.99 4.90 -13.78
N PRO A 592 -4.84 5.69 -14.88
CA PRO A 592 -5.52 5.39 -16.12
C PRO A 592 -4.95 4.18 -16.83
N VAL A 593 -5.83 3.49 -17.57
CA VAL A 593 -5.41 2.38 -18.42
C VAL A 593 -4.63 2.86 -19.64
N CYS A 594 -3.62 2.12 -20.07
CA CYS A 594 -3.10 2.15 -21.42
C CYS A 594 -3.68 0.94 -22.17
N VAL A 595 -4.61 1.19 -23.08
CA VAL A 595 -5.13 0.12 -23.95
C VAL A 595 -4.08 -0.16 -25.02
N ASP A 596 -3.49 -1.34 -24.94
CA ASP A 596 -2.35 -1.72 -25.80
C ASP A 596 -2.76 -2.86 -26.74
N SER A 597 -2.87 -2.56 -28.02
CA SER A 597 -3.22 -3.53 -29.05
C SER A 597 -2.78 -3.10 -30.46
N SER A 598 -2.46 -4.07 -31.28
CA SER A 598 -2.27 -3.89 -32.73
C SER A 598 -3.59 -3.75 -33.50
N ASN A 599 -4.74 -4.13 -32.86
CA ASN A 599 -6.07 -4.11 -33.44
C ASN A 599 -6.85 -2.86 -32.99
N ASP A 600 -7.25 -2.02 -33.95
CA ASP A 600 -8.01 -0.79 -33.70
C ASP A 600 -9.35 -1.02 -32.99
N ASP A 601 -10.03 -2.14 -33.26
CA ASP A 601 -11.35 -2.41 -32.65
C ASP A 601 -11.22 -2.73 -31.16
N VAL A 602 -10.12 -3.37 -30.75
CA VAL A 602 -9.75 -3.57 -29.34
C VAL A 602 -9.46 -2.23 -28.67
N LEU A 603 -8.69 -1.34 -29.32
CA LEU A 603 -8.41 0.01 -28.83
C LEU A 603 -9.70 0.82 -28.60
N ILE A 604 -10.61 0.78 -29.60
CA ILE A 604 -11.90 1.50 -29.53
C ILE A 604 -12.78 0.93 -28.43
N ALA A 605 -12.83 -0.37 -28.26
CA ALA A 605 -13.62 -1.04 -27.24
C ALA A 605 -13.13 -0.68 -25.84
N GLY A 606 -11.81 -0.75 -25.62
CA GLY A 606 -11.19 -0.35 -24.36
C GLY A 606 -11.40 1.12 -24.01
N LEU A 607 -11.25 2.03 -24.99
CA LEU A 607 -11.50 3.46 -24.81
C LEU A 607 -12.95 3.73 -24.39
N LYS A 608 -13.92 3.14 -25.08
CA LYS A 608 -15.36 3.30 -24.76
C LYS A 608 -15.67 2.76 -23.36
N GLU A 609 -15.14 1.60 -23.02
CA GLU A 609 -15.38 0.97 -21.71
C GLU A 609 -14.76 1.78 -20.58
N TRP A 610 -13.59 2.44 -20.78
CA TRP A 610 -12.98 3.29 -19.77
C TRP A 610 -13.90 4.42 -19.33
N TYR A 611 -14.66 5.01 -20.27
CA TYR A 611 -15.61 6.07 -20.01
C TYR A 611 -17.02 5.59 -19.68
N ASN A 612 -17.28 4.29 -19.68
CA ASN A 612 -18.57 3.71 -19.30
C ASN A 612 -18.72 3.65 -17.77
N THR A 613 -18.75 4.83 -17.13
CA THR A 613 -18.87 5.00 -15.67
C THR A 613 -19.33 6.41 -15.33
N ASP A 614 -20.07 6.55 -14.22
CA ASP A 614 -20.47 7.85 -13.66
C ASP A 614 -19.36 8.51 -12.82
N GLN A 615 -18.28 7.79 -12.55
CA GLN A 615 -17.16 8.32 -11.77
C GLN A 615 -16.21 9.13 -12.66
N PRO A 616 -15.64 10.23 -12.15
CA PRO A 616 -14.62 10.98 -12.89
C PRO A 616 -13.36 10.12 -13.05
N VAL A 617 -12.89 9.96 -14.27
CA VAL A 617 -11.69 9.21 -14.61
C VAL A 617 -10.66 10.11 -15.31
N ARG A 618 -9.39 9.82 -15.11
CA ARG A 618 -8.29 10.47 -15.84
C ARG A 618 -8.26 9.94 -17.28
N PRO A 619 -7.81 10.78 -18.26
CA PRO A 619 -7.68 10.34 -19.65
C PRO A 619 -6.81 9.08 -19.80
N PRO A 620 -7.29 8.04 -20.52
CA PRO A 620 -6.52 6.84 -20.79
C PRO A 620 -5.51 7.08 -21.91
N GLN A 621 -4.61 6.13 -22.11
CA GLN A 621 -3.67 6.12 -23.22
C GLN A 621 -4.02 5.00 -24.22
N LEU A 622 -3.85 5.25 -25.51
CA LEU A 622 -3.98 4.26 -26.57
C LEU A 622 -2.59 3.91 -27.14
N ASN A 623 -2.21 2.68 -27.13
CA ASN A 623 -0.99 2.14 -27.74
C ASN A 623 -1.39 1.11 -28.82
N SER A 624 -1.30 1.47 -30.13
CA SER A 624 -0.72 2.65 -30.71
C SER A 624 -1.56 3.19 -31.88
N ILE A 625 -1.40 4.47 -32.17
CA ILE A 625 -1.91 5.08 -33.39
C ILE A 625 -0.76 5.24 -34.38
N LYS A 626 -0.92 4.73 -35.58
CA LYS A 626 0.05 4.82 -36.67
C LYS A 626 -0.47 5.83 -37.70
N LEU A 627 0.40 6.34 -38.57
CA LEU A 627 -0.03 7.31 -39.58
C LEU A 627 -1.20 6.80 -40.42
N PHE A 628 -1.17 5.53 -40.80
CA PHE A 628 -2.21 4.90 -41.63
C PHE A 628 -3.50 4.53 -40.86
N THR A 629 -3.48 4.48 -39.54
CA THR A 629 -4.70 4.29 -38.73
C THR A 629 -5.24 5.60 -38.15
N ALA A 630 -4.54 6.69 -38.34
CA ALA A 630 -4.84 8.00 -37.74
C ALA A 630 -6.25 8.52 -38.11
N ASP A 631 -6.69 8.32 -39.35
CA ASP A 631 -8.00 8.77 -39.84
C ASP A 631 -9.17 8.03 -39.19
N LYS A 632 -8.96 6.80 -38.73
CA LYS A 632 -9.94 6.00 -37.97
C LYS A 632 -9.94 6.39 -36.49
N MET A 633 -8.76 6.57 -35.90
CA MET A 633 -8.59 6.67 -34.44
C MET A 633 -8.68 8.10 -33.90
N MET A 634 -8.04 9.07 -34.58
CA MET A 634 -7.96 10.45 -34.06
C MET A 634 -9.30 11.18 -33.97
N PRO A 635 -10.31 10.95 -34.86
CA PRO A 635 -11.64 11.56 -34.73
C PRO A 635 -12.34 11.25 -33.41
N LEU A 636 -11.99 10.15 -32.71
CA LEU A 636 -12.54 9.78 -31.43
C LEU A 636 -12.25 10.82 -30.35
N LYS A 637 -11.21 11.66 -30.52
CA LYS A 637 -10.86 12.77 -29.60
C LYS A 637 -12.02 13.74 -29.40
N LYS A 638 -12.91 13.87 -30.36
CA LYS A 638 -14.11 14.73 -30.24
C LYS A 638 -15.14 14.22 -29.21
N GLN A 639 -15.11 12.93 -28.89
CA GLN A 639 -16.04 12.28 -27.97
C GLN A 639 -15.39 11.88 -26.65
N TYR A 640 -14.11 11.52 -26.70
CA TYR A 640 -13.34 10.98 -25.57
C TYR A 640 -12.02 11.72 -25.43
N ASP A 641 -11.70 12.14 -24.21
CA ASP A 641 -10.37 12.71 -23.94
C ASP A 641 -9.37 11.55 -23.74
N PHE A 642 -8.26 11.53 -24.50
CA PHE A 642 -7.24 10.51 -24.39
C PHE A 642 -5.89 11.00 -24.93
N CYS A 643 -4.81 10.40 -24.47
CA CYS A 643 -3.49 10.51 -25.06
C CYS A 643 -3.14 9.23 -25.85
N PHE A 644 -2.11 9.29 -26.68
CA PHE A 644 -1.75 8.13 -27.49
C PHE A 644 -0.26 8.00 -27.74
N ILE A 645 0.18 6.77 -27.97
CA ILE A 645 1.50 6.46 -28.49
C ILE A 645 1.42 6.48 -30.01
N GLY A 646 2.13 7.41 -30.63
CA GLY A 646 2.32 7.48 -32.08
C GLY A 646 3.47 6.58 -32.51
N LEU A 647 3.16 5.39 -33.01
CA LEU A 647 4.17 4.42 -33.42
C LEU A 647 4.74 4.79 -34.78
N LEU A 648 6.05 5.00 -34.87
CA LEU A 648 6.76 5.45 -36.07
C LEU A 648 7.09 4.28 -36.99
N VAL A 649 6.04 3.70 -37.60
CA VAL A 649 6.16 2.59 -38.57
C VAL A 649 5.36 2.88 -39.83
N THR A 650 5.77 2.31 -40.94
CA THR A 650 5.08 2.36 -42.24
C THR A 650 4.38 1.04 -42.55
N GLU A 651 3.45 1.04 -43.51
CA GLU A 651 2.85 -0.21 -44.03
C GLU A 651 3.78 -1.00 -44.95
N ASP A 652 4.87 -0.40 -45.41
CA ASP A 652 5.80 -1.02 -46.37
C ASP A 652 6.64 -2.12 -45.68
N LYS A 653 6.16 -3.35 -45.84
CA LYS A 653 6.84 -4.55 -45.30
C LYS A 653 8.17 -4.86 -45.99
N ALA A 654 8.42 -4.29 -47.20
CA ALA A 654 9.66 -4.49 -47.92
C ALA A 654 10.86 -3.78 -47.25
N LYS A 655 10.59 -2.80 -46.44
CA LYS A 655 11.60 -2.07 -45.66
C LYS A 655 12.10 -2.80 -44.39
N GLY A 656 11.69 -4.03 -44.17
CA GLY A 656 12.11 -4.82 -43.00
C GLY A 656 11.38 -4.48 -41.70
N PRO A 657 11.83 -5.00 -40.56
CA PRO A 657 11.19 -4.77 -39.27
C PRO A 657 11.09 -3.27 -38.96
N GLY A 658 9.88 -2.80 -38.62
CA GLY A 658 9.60 -1.41 -38.33
C GLY A 658 9.40 -0.50 -39.56
N GLY A 659 9.59 -1.00 -40.76
CA GLY A 659 9.23 -0.32 -42.01
C GLY A 659 9.97 0.97 -42.30
N SER A 660 11.11 1.27 -41.65
CA SER A 660 11.93 2.45 -41.87
C SER A 660 13.41 2.17 -41.60
N HIS A 661 14.26 2.70 -42.45
CA HIS A 661 15.72 2.49 -42.38
C HIS A 661 16.51 3.75 -41.94
N SER A 662 15.88 4.92 -41.91
CA SER A 662 16.59 6.17 -41.59
C SER A 662 15.93 6.98 -40.46
N VAL A 663 16.77 7.80 -39.84
CA VAL A 663 16.30 8.76 -38.82
C VAL A 663 15.38 9.80 -39.44
N GLU A 664 15.65 10.18 -40.70
CA GLU A 664 14.86 11.14 -41.46
C GLU A 664 13.44 10.64 -41.68
N GLU A 665 13.27 9.40 -42.12
CA GLU A 665 11.94 8.79 -42.31
C GLU A 665 11.15 8.71 -41.00
N LEU A 666 11.78 8.29 -39.88
CA LEU A 666 11.13 8.24 -38.58
C LEU A 666 10.71 9.63 -38.12
N PHE A 667 11.57 10.62 -38.35
CA PHE A 667 11.24 12.01 -37.96
C PHE A 667 10.12 12.60 -38.84
N ASP A 668 10.11 12.32 -40.15
CA ASP A 668 9.03 12.73 -41.03
C ASP A 668 7.69 12.10 -40.65
N LEU A 669 7.66 10.82 -40.25
CA LEU A 669 6.49 10.17 -39.71
C LEU A 669 5.97 10.89 -38.43
N ALA A 670 6.89 11.27 -37.52
CA ALA A 670 6.51 12.00 -36.32
C ALA A 670 5.88 13.36 -36.65
N GLN A 671 6.44 14.10 -37.64
CA GLN A 671 5.87 15.38 -38.09
C GLN A 671 4.49 15.22 -38.71
N GLN A 672 4.27 14.18 -39.53
CA GLN A 672 2.98 13.91 -40.15
C GLN A 672 1.92 13.50 -39.15
N ILE A 673 2.26 12.59 -38.19
CA ILE A 673 1.35 12.20 -37.11
C ILE A 673 1.01 13.41 -36.25
N TYR A 674 1.99 14.27 -35.90
CA TYR A 674 1.77 15.49 -35.14
C TYR A 674 0.83 16.44 -35.89
N ALA A 675 1.10 16.74 -37.14
CA ALA A 675 0.28 17.64 -37.93
C ALA A 675 -1.17 17.18 -38.01
N LYS A 676 -1.38 15.87 -38.14
CA LYS A 676 -2.71 15.26 -38.16
C LYS A 676 -3.39 15.32 -36.79
N ALA A 677 -2.68 15.02 -35.71
CA ALA A 677 -3.21 15.12 -34.34
C ALA A 677 -3.67 16.53 -33.99
N MET A 678 -2.91 17.56 -34.39
CA MET A 678 -3.31 18.95 -34.19
C MET A 678 -4.65 19.31 -34.86
N GLN A 679 -4.98 18.71 -36.01
CA GLN A 679 -6.26 18.93 -36.70
C GLN A 679 -7.45 18.38 -35.90
N TYR A 680 -7.23 17.34 -35.08
CA TYR A 680 -8.26 16.76 -34.23
C TYR A 680 -8.28 17.30 -32.81
N GLY A 681 -7.46 18.32 -32.49
CA GLY A 681 -7.47 19.05 -31.23
C GLY A 681 -6.65 18.41 -30.11
N PHE A 682 -5.71 17.52 -30.44
CA PHE A 682 -4.74 17.03 -29.45
C PHE A 682 -3.75 18.14 -29.06
N LYS A 683 -3.26 18.04 -27.82
CA LYS A 683 -2.14 18.87 -27.34
C LYS A 683 -0.83 18.10 -27.54
N ALA A 684 0.28 18.80 -27.68
CA ALA A 684 1.60 18.18 -27.81
C ALA A 684 1.91 17.22 -26.65
N SER A 685 1.52 17.57 -25.40
CA SER A 685 1.68 16.73 -24.19
C SER A 685 0.79 15.48 -24.15
N GLU A 686 -0.11 15.29 -25.11
CA GLU A 686 -0.94 14.10 -25.23
C GLU A 686 -0.40 13.09 -26.25
N ILE A 687 0.73 13.42 -26.90
CA ILE A 687 1.35 12.63 -27.95
C ILE A 687 2.67 12.04 -27.45
N PHE A 688 2.81 10.72 -27.53
CA PHE A 688 3.99 9.97 -27.16
C PHE A 688 4.55 9.27 -28.39
N PHE A 689 5.71 9.67 -28.89
CA PHE A 689 6.30 9.04 -30.07
C PHE A 689 7.13 7.81 -29.68
N ASP A 690 6.89 6.69 -30.32
CA ASP A 690 7.68 5.46 -30.16
C ASP A 690 8.44 5.17 -31.47
N SER A 691 9.77 5.28 -31.38
CA SER A 691 10.70 5.01 -32.49
C SER A 691 11.09 3.54 -32.63
N THR A 692 10.41 2.66 -31.89
CA THR A 692 10.61 1.21 -31.78
C THR A 692 11.94 0.79 -31.12
N VAL A 693 11.90 -0.33 -30.43
CA VAL A 693 13.08 -0.96 -29.79
C VAL A 693 13.25 -2.37 -30.32
N PHE A 694 14.43 -2.66 -30.83
CA PHE A 694 14.82 -4.00 -31.25
C PHE A 694 15.85 -4.59 -30.28
N PRO A 695 15.92 -5.95 -30.19
CA PRO A 695 16.91 -6.59 -29.36
C PRO A 695 18.34 -6.21 -29.80
N ILE A 696 19.18 -5.77 -28.87
CA ILE A 696 20.57 -5.43 -29.19
C ILE A 696 21.37 -6.64 -29.65
N ALA A 697 20.89 -7.86 -29.32
CA ALA A 697 21.50 -9.10 -29.79
C ALA A 697 21.46 -9.26 -31.34
N ILE A 698 20.49 -8.64 -32.00
CA ILE A 698 20.32 -8.67 -33.47
C ILE A 698 20.50 -7.30 -34.12
N ASP A 699 20.90 -6.29 -33.34
CA ASP A 699 21.14 -4.92 -33.83
C ASP A 699 22.50 -4.84 -34.57
N MET A 700 22.54 -5.54 -35.70
CA MET A 700 23.70 -5.57 -36.63
C MET A 700 23.21 -5.35 -38.04
N PRO A 701 23.31 -4.13 -38.58
CA PRO A 701 22.94 -3.88 -39.96
C PRO A 701 23.83 -4.70 -40.92
N MET A 702 23.17 -5.42 -41.82
CA MET A 702 23.85 -6.28 -42.78
C MET A 702 24.37 -5.51 -44.00
N GLU A 703 23.88 -4.29 -44.21
CA GLU A 703 24.25 -3.43 -45.33
C GLU A 703 25.19 -2.31 -44.87
N PRO A 704 26.32 -2.07 -45.59
CA PRO A 704 27.22 -0.96 -45.28
C PRO A 704 26.49 0.39 -45.37
N GLY A 705 26.73 1.25 -44.41
CA GLY A 705 26.15 2.59 -44.35
C GLY A 705 24.74 2.66 -43.72
N VAL A 706 24.11 1.53 -43.36
CA VAL A 706 22.83 1.49 -42.65
C VAL A 706 23.09 1.61 -41.14
N PRO A 707 22.53 2.61 -40.44
CA PRO A 707 22.66 2.74 -38.99
C PRO A 707 21.96 1.65 -38.22
N GLY A 708 22.49 1.32 -37.03
CA GLY A 708 21.88 0.39 -36.11
C GLY A 708 20.48 0.83 -35.61
N TYR A 709 19.67 -0.11 -35.16
CA TYR A 709 18.33 0.18 -34.65
C TYR A 709 18.37 1.07 -33.39
N THR A 710 19.30 0.83 -32.48
CA THR A 710 19.49 1.64 -31.27
C THR A 710 19.89 3.06 -31.59
N TYR A 711 20.84 3.25 -32.52
CA TYR A 711 21.23 4.55 -33.03
C TYR A 711 20.04 5.33 -33.60
N ARG A 712 19.29 4.70 -34.53
CA ARG A 712 18.12 5.31 -35.17
C ARG A 712 17.07 5.76 -34.15
N ALA A 713 16.76 4.90 -33.18
CA ALA A 713 15.79 5.21 -32.15
C ALA A 713 16.23 6.44 -31.32
N PHE A 714 17.50 6.48 -30.89
CA PHE A 714 18.00 7.55 -30.04
C PHE A 714 18.17 8.88 -30.80
N GLU A 715 18.66 8.84 -32.03
CA GLU A 715 18.78 10.06 -32.85
C GLU A 715 17.41 10.61 -33.25
N THR A 716 16.40 9.77 -33.48
CA THR A 716 15.03 10.21 -33.71
C THR A 716 14.48 10.94 -32.47
N ILE A 717 14.69 10.40 -31.25
CA ILE A 717 14.30 11.07 -29.99
C ILE A 717 14.98 12.46 -29.88
N LYS A 718 16.29 12.55 -30.12
CA LYS A 718 17.02 13.84 -30.10
C LYS A 718 16.43 14.84 -31.07
N ARG A 719 16.08 14.42 -32.28
CA ARG A 719 15.48 15.29 -33.29
C ARG A 719 14.11 15.78 -32.88
N ILE A 720 13.24 14.89 -32.38
CA ILE A 720 11.92 15.24 -31.87
C ILE A 720 12.05 16.29 -30.75
N LYS A 721 12.93 16.06 -29.78
CA LYS A 721 13.13 16.95 -28.64
C LYS A 721 13.82 18.28 -29.00
N SER A 722 14.50 18.35 -30.14
CA SER A 722 15.14 19.57 -30.66
C SER A 722 14.23 20.38 -31.57
N ASP A 723 13.17 19.78 -32.12
CA ASP A 723 12.25 20.45 -33.04
C ASP A 723 11.32 21.42 -32.30
N PRO A 724 11.19 22.68 -32.73
CA PRO A 724 10.36 23.69 -32.05
C PRO A 724 8.89 23.31 -31.86
N LYS A 725 8.32 22.51 -32.78
CA LYS A 725 6.92 22.07 -32.76
C LYS A 725 6.74 20.79 -31.91
N LEU A 726 7.69 19.85 -32.04
CA LEU A 726 7.58 18.51 -31.43
C LEU A 726 8.18 18.40 -30.02
N LYS A 727 9.02 19.34 -29.59
CA LYS A 727 9.77 19.27 -28.31
C LYS A 727 8.91 19.11 -27.07
N HIS A 728 7.63 19.47 -27.14
CA HIS A 728 6.67 19.34 -26.05
C HIS A 728 5.88 18.02 -26.12
N CYS A 729 6.09 17.20 -27.16
CA CYS A 729 5.62 15.83 -27.19
C CYS A 729 6.52 14.94 -26.32
N HIS A 730 5.96 13.83 -25.85
CA HIS A 730 6.73 12.81 -25.15
C HIS A 730 7.37 11.84 -26.13
N CYS A 731 8.47 11.20 -25.69
CA CYS A 731 9.08 10.08 -26.41
C CYS A 731 9.00 8.85 -25.51
N SER A 732 8.48 7.75 -26.04
CA SER A 732 8.29 6.47 -25.34
C SER A 732 9.03 5.35 -26.05
N LEU A 733 9.41 4.32 -25.31
CA LEU A 733 10.03 3.10 -25.85
C LEU A 733 9.52 1.87 -25.10
N GLY A 734 9.32 0.75 -25.84
CA GLY A 734 9.07 -0.57 -25.28
C GLY A 734 10.36 -1.22 -24.79
N VAL A 735 10.79 -0.86 -23.60
CA VAL A 735 12.16 -1.07 -23.08
C VAL A 735 12.54 -2.55 -22.99
N SER A 736 11.63 -3.43 -22.59
CA SER A 736 11.91 -4.87 -22.42
C SER A 736 12.40 -5.57 -23.68
N ASN A 737 12.11 -5.02 -24.86
CA ASN A 737 12.57 -5.56 -26.14
C ASN A 737 14.09 -5.49 -26.30
N CYS A 738 14.78 -4.47 -25.74
CA CYS A 738 16.23 -4.30 -25.93
C CYS A 738 17.07 -5.49 -25.43
N CYS A 739 16.60 -6.19 -24.38
CA CYS A 739 17.32 -7.30 -23.75
C CYS A 739 16.84 -8.69 -24.19
N ARG A 740 15.92 -8.77 -25.18
CA ARG A 740 15.42 -10.03 -25.70
C ARG A 740 16.60 -10.83 -26.29
N ASP A 741 16.59 -12.14 -26.11
CA ASP A 741 17.58 -13.10 -26.59
C ASP A 741 18.99 -12.98 -26.01
N LEU A 742 19.20 -12.09 -25.01
CA LEU A 742 20.46 -12.01 -24.29
C LEU A 742 20.59 -13.08 -23.19
N PRO A 743 21.81 -13.57 -22.91
CA PRO A 743 22.04 -14.69 -22.01
C PRO A 743 21.81 -14.37 -20.53
N GLY A 744 21.90 -13.10 -20.10
CA GLY A 744 21.74 -12.69 -18.71
C GLY A 744 21.81 -11.19 -18.49
N ARG A 745 21.86 -10.74 -17.22
CA ARG A 745 21.94 -9.32 -16.78
C ARG A 745 20.85 -8.42 -17.41
N LYS A 746 19.69 -8.99 -17.79
CA LYS A 746 18.65 -8.32 -18.60
C LYS A 746 18.14 -7.02 -17.97
N ILE A 747 17.89 -7.00 -16.66
CA ILE A 747 17.44 -5.80 -15.96
C ILE A 747 18.51 -4.69 -16.00
N GLY A 748 19.78 -5.04 -15.81
CA GLY A 748 20.89 -4.10 -15.89
C GLY A 748 21.01 -3.50 -17.28
N ILE A 749 20.86 -4.31 -18.34
CA ILE A 749 20.85 -3.84 -19.73
C ILE A 749 19.70 -2.87 -19.98
N CYS A 750 18.48 -3.20 -19.55
CA CYS A 750 17.34 -2.29 -19.69
C CYS A 750 17.56 -0.97 -18.95
N ARG A 751 18.17 -0.99 -17.74
CA ARG A 751 18.54 0.23 -17.02
C ARG A 751 19.56 1.06 -17.78
N ALA A 752 20.61 0.44 -18.32
CA ALA A 752 21.62 1.13 -19.12
C ALA A 752 21.00 1.72 -20.41
N TYR A 753 20.12 0.97 -21.06
CA TYR A 753 19.42 1.42 -22.27
C TYR A 753 18.55 2.65 -21.99
N VAL A 754 17.74 2.61 -20.93
CA VAL A 754 16.90 3.75 -20.51
C VAL A 754 17.76 4.94 -20.12
N ALA A 755 18.82 4.75 -19.34
CA ALA A 755 19.70 5.85 -18.93
C ALA A 755 20.31 6.56 -20.16
N LYS A 756 20.76 5.80 -21.15
CA LYS A 756 21.31 6.36 -22.39
C LYS A 756 20.24 7.03 -23.26
N ALA A 757 19.04 6.45 -23.35
CA ALA A 757 17.92 7.05 -24.07
C ALA A 757 17.45 8.36 -23.43
N MET A 758 17.49 8.45 -22.09
CA MET A 758 17.15 9.68 -21.36
C MET A 758 18.14 10.82 -21.65
N GLU A 759 19.43 10.53 -21.85
CA GLU A 759 20.41 11.53 -22.32
C GLU A 759 20.02 12.11 -23.70
N CYS A 760 19.27 11.33 -24.49
CA CYS A 760 18.75 11.75 -25.80
C CYS A 760 17.39 12.46 -25.72
N GLY A 761 16.75 12.49 -24.51
CA GLY A 761 15.48 13.14 -24.27
C GLY A 761 14.28 12.20 -24.09
N LEU A 762 14.50 10.88 -23.92
CA LEU A 762 13.43 9.96 -23.53
C LEU A 762 12.80 10.38 -22.21
N ASP A 763 11.48 10.47 -22.14
CA ASP A 763 10.74 10.89 -20.94
C ASP A 763 9.53 9.99 -20.62
N ALA A 764 9.27 8.94 -21.43
CA ALA A 764 8.28 7.90 -21.16
C ALA A 764 8.81 6.50 -21.50
N GLY A 765 8.20 5.46 -20.96
CA GLY A 765 8.59 4.09 -21.32
C GLY A 765 7.54 3.05 -20.94
N ILE A 766 7.37 2.04 -21.80
CA ILE A 766 6.61 0.83 -21.49
C ILE A 766 7.58 -0.09 -20.76
N VAL A 767 7.34 -0.30 -19.46
CA VAL A 767 8.34 -0.82 -18.54
C VAL A 767 7.75 -1.71 -17.47
N ASN A 768 8.59 -2.56 -16.89
CA ASN A 768 8.29 -3.17 -15.60
C ASN A 768 8.65 -2.18 -14.48
N THR A 769 7.66 -1.70 -13.75
CA THR A 769 7.80 -0.70 -12.68
C THR A 769 8.74 -1.14 -11.55
N SER A 770 8.81 -2.44 -11.25
CA SER A 770 9.70 -3.00 -10.23
C SER A 770 11.20 -2.78 -10.52
N HIS A 771 11.56 -2.49 -11.77
CA HIS A 771 12.95 -2.28 -12.17
C HIS A 771 13.50 -0.91 -11.79
N GLN A 772 12.65 0.05 -11.37
CA GLN A 772 13.05 1.37 -10.87
C GLN A 772 13.98 2.15 -11.82
N TYR A 773 13.55 2.30 -13.07
CA TYR A 773 14.29 3.02 -14.12
C TYR A 773 14.53 4.49 -13.74
N GLY A 774 15.75 4.98 -13.99
CA GLY A 774 16.16 6.34 -13.65
C GLY A 774 16.42 6.58 -12.15
N LEU A 775 16.20 5.58 -11.29
CA LEU A 775 16.38 5.67 -9.84
C LEU A 775 17.55 4.84 -9.32
N LYS A 776 17.85 3.73 -9.95
CA LYS A 776 18.97 2.85 -9.58
C LYS A 776 20.22 3.20 -10.37
N GLU A 777 21.36 3.06 -9.71
CA GLU A 777 22.66 3.16 -10.37
C GLU A 777 22.78 2.19 -11.52
N VAL A 778 23.43 2.62 -12.57
CA VAL A 778 23.65 1.84 -13.79
C VAL A 778 25.08 1.31 -13.79
N ASP A 779 25.24 0.05 -14.13
CA ASP A 779 26.53 -0.60 -14.28
C ASP A 779 27.29 0.03 -15.44
N GLU A 780 28.52 0.49 -15.17
CA GLU A 780 29.34 1.21 -16.13
C GLU A 780 29.70 0.36 -17.36
N GLU A 781 29.94 -0.95 -17.19
CA GLU A 781 30.22 -1.87 -18.30
C GLU A 781 29.01 -1.96 -19.24
N LEU A 782 27.80 -2.06 -18.67
CA LEU A 782 26.58 -2.11 -19.45
C LEU A 782 26.25 -0.77 -20.11
N LEU A 783 26.56 0.34 -19.45
CA LEU A 783 26.40 1.68 -20.03
C LEU A 783 27.32 1.86 -21.24
N GLN A 784 28.57 1.39 -21.16
CA GLN A 784 29.52 1.40 -22.27
C GLN A 784 29.06 0.51 -23.43
N LEU A 785 28.51 -0.68 -23.15
CA LEU A 785 27.90 -1.54 -24.15
C LEU A 785 26.79 -0.80 -24.92
N ILE A 786 25.82 -0.24 -24.22
CA ILE A 786 24.71 0.49 -24.85
C ILE A 786 25.21 1.73 -25.58
N SER A 787 26.21 2.44 -25.06
CA SER A 787 26.81 3.61 -25.72
C SER A 787 27.43 3.24 -27.07
N ALA A 788 28.06 2.06 -27.19
CA ALA A 788 28.60 1.60 -28.45
C ALA A 788 27.47 1.32 -29.49
N TYR A 789 26.37 0.70 -29.05
CA TYR A 789 25.20 0.52 -29.92
C TYR A 789 24.51 1.84 -30.30
N ALA A 790 24.44 2.78 -29.38
CA ALA A 790 23.90 4.13 -29.62
C ALA A 790 24.77 4.95 -30.60
N ALA A 791 26.01 4.55 -30.82
CA ALA A 791 26.95 5.20 -31.74
C ALA A 791 27.02 4.55 -33.13
N MET A 792 26.28 3.47 -33.42
CA MET A 792 26.33 2.74 -34.70
C MET A 792 25.66 3.51 -35.84
N ASP A 793 26.36 4.47 -36.41
CA ASP A 793 25.91 5.38 -37.47
C ASP A 793 25.94 4.76 -38.88
N GLY A 794 26.30 3.49 -39.03
CA GLY A 794 26.51 2.77 -40.27
C GLY A 794 27.97 2.66 -40.66
N SER A 795 28.89 3.30 -39.98
CA SER A 795 30.34 3.18 -40.22
C SER A 795 30.88 1.83 -39.73
N PRO A 796 31.78 1.16 -40.50
CA PRO A 796 32.35 -0.13 -40.09
C PRO A 796 33.09 -0.10 -38.75
N GLU A 797 33.70 1.04 -38.41
CA GLU A 797 34.43 1.23 -37.17
C GLU A 797 33.49 1.11 -35.96
N LYS A 798 32.34 1.79 -36.00
CA LYS A 798 31.37 1.78 -34.93
C LYS A 798 30.68 0.43 -34.78
N LEU A 799 30.39 -0.24 -35.88
CA LEU A 799 29.89 -1.60 -35.88
C LEU A 799 30.87 -2.58 -35.17
N ASN A 800 32.15 -2.52 -35.51
CA ASN A 800 33.19 -3.36 -34.91
C ASN A 800 33.34 -3.08 -33.41
N GLU A 801 33.23 -1.83 -32.98
CA GLU A 801 33.24 -1.45 -31.56
C GLU A 801 32.07 -2.11 -30.81
N ALA A 802 30.83 -2.00 -31.30
CA ALA A 802 29.64 -2.61 -30.72
C ALA A 802 29.74 -4.13 -30.63
N MET A 803 30.22 -4.80 -31.73
CA MET A 803 30.44 -6.24 -31.77
C MET A 803 31.49 -6.69 -30.74
N THR A 804 32.56 -5.93 -30.58
CA THR A 804 33.62 -6.22 -29.61
C THR A 804 33.07 -6.14 -28.20
N ARG A 805 32.28 -5.09 -27.86
CA ARG A 805 31.61 -4.95 -26.57
C ARG A 805 30.61 -6.06 -26.29
N MET A 806 29.82 -6.46 -27.29
CA MET A 806 28.88 -7.59 -27.15
C MET A 806 29.63 -8.90 -26.87
N GLY A 807 30.76 -9.15 -27.60
CA GLY A 807 31.61 -10.31 -27.34
C GLY A 807 32.13 -10.37 -25.89
N GLN A 808 32.62 -9.23 -25.38
CA GLN A 808 33.05 -9.09 -23.96
C GLN A 808 31.91 -9.35 -22.97
N PHE A 809 30.75 -8.76 -23.21
CA PHE A 809 29.55 -8.99 -22.40
C PHE A 809 29.13 -10.46 -22.37
N CYS A 810 29.07 -11.12 -23.52
CA CYS A 810 28.73 -12.54 -23.60
C CYS A 810 29.74 -13.43 -22.88
N ALA A 811 31.05 -13.09 -22.97
CA ALA A 811 32.09 -13.81 -22.26
C ALA A 811 31.98 -13.64 -20.73
N SER A 812 31.71 -12.42 -20.24
CA SER A 812 31.55 -12.14 -18.80
C SER A 812 30.27 -12.74 -18.21
N THR A 813 29.27 -13.03 -19.03
CA THR A 813 27.95 -13.53 -18.57
C THR A 813 27.87 -15.07 -18.58
N ARG A 814 28.80 -15.77 -19.24
CA ARG A 814 28.87 -17.24 -19.17
C ARG A 814 29.26 -17.67 -17.75
N LYS A 815 28.41 -18.48 -17.10
CA LYS A 815 28.84 -19.16 -15.87
C LYS A 815 30.05 -20.03 -16.19
N PRO A 816 31.07 -20.07 -15.33
CA PRO A 816 32.10 -21.10 -15.46
C PRO A 816 31.39 -22.46 -15.42
N THR A 817 31.60 -23.26 -16.44
CA THR A 817 31.10 -24.64 -16.59
C THR A 817 31.67 -25.52 -15.48
#